data_65887686c8a6831035b29edc7500d763
#
_entry.id   65887686c8a6831035b29edc7500d763
#
_cell.length_a   1.000
_cell.length_b   1.000
_cell.length_c   1.000
_cell.angle_alpha   90.00
_cell.angle_beta   90.00
_cell.angle_gamma   90.00
#
_symmetry.space_group_name_H-M   'P 1'
#
loop_
_entity.id
_entity.type
_entity.pdbx_description
1 polymer ?
#
loop_
_entity_poly.entity_id
_entity_poly.type
_entity_poly.pdbx_seq_one_letter_code
_entity_poly.pdbx_strand_id
1 'polypeptide(L)'
;MDSCRASYFVATWFFMIACAFAQTEPIDFGRDIQPILAKRCYACHGPDTAEAGLRLNVRESAFDKHESGVMAIVPGKPNESEVLKRIMSNDAANRMPPEGKPLTPGQVELIRKWIEQGAAWQEHWAFSKPKTLTPPPVSDAAWAAHPIDAFIRAKIDHAKLVPAPPASKAALLRRITYDLTGLPPTPADVEAYLADTSPNAYEKLVDRLLQSPQLGEKWARHWLDIVRYADTNSFERDGPKPNAWRFRDYIIRAFNSDKPYDRFILEQLAGDELPDGGNDGLIATGYYRLGLWDDEPADRLLAQYDGYDDLITTTGQAFLGLTVNCARCHDHKIDPIPTSEYYSFVAFFQNVTPNGYPSPQTEQPLFEDAAARAAYDAAVEANRKQIDQTQAQITVIEKEFRDKLVSRESTTEVPDLDDVEYKFYRDTWDKLPDFDALKPETVAKLERPYFDITPATREFSFGFVFTGDLKVPADAEYTFLLDSDDGSRLSIDGEQILLYDGIHGVGSPKSAKVMLKAGRRKIRVDYFQGPTGDKGLYLSWSGPGFANRHLSAPSEKGRNAKRRDLVAAMKENGREILGKDRHEEYTKLTKSLDELKRNKPATDMALCVTEHGPNAPETTILKRGNPQSPGDKVVPAFLSSLGGGQAVIPTASPGAKTSGRRLALAQWIASRDNPQTARVMVNRIWQHLFGRGIVRSPNNFGLLGDRPTHPELLDWLALRFMDDGWRMKSLIKLIVMSQTYQMSSQTNAVALEKDPLNNLFWRHDMRRLNAEELRDSVLAVSGNLSLKPFGPGIYPEISDEVKAGQSNPGQGWGKSSPEDAARRSVYVFVKRSLPLPVLSDFDFPDTDGTCAARFATTQPTQALGMLNGKFMNDQAVILAQRLQKEVPNDLTAQIKRAYFLTTGHQADDAAVTRGKQLIDAMQQKHQVTAERALTLFCLMTLNLNEFAYLD
;
A
#
# COMPACT_ATOMS: atom_id res chain seq x y z
N MET A 1 -36.60 58.92 -80.43
CA MET A 1 -37.59 59.85 -79.91
C MET A 1 -37.84 59.59 -78.50
N ASP A 2 -37.32 60.55 -77.84
CA ASP A 2 -37.84 61.15 -76.56
C ASP A 2 -37.93 60.24 -75.32
N SER A 3 -37.16 60.59 -74.46
CA SER A 3 -36.91 61.65 -73.50
C SER A 3 -37.49 61.39 -72.11
N CYS A 4 -36.59 61.52 -71.16
CA CYS A 4 -36.66 62.25 -69.92
C CYS A 4 -37.30 61.53 -68.70
N ARG A 5 -36.76 61.46 -67.56
CA ARG A 5 -36.03 62.36 -66.66
C ARG A 5 -35.52 61.65 -65.41
N ALA A 6 -34.42 62.08 -64.98
CA ALA A 6 -33.77 61.69 -63.71
C ALA A 6 -34.56 62.10 -62.49
N SER A 7 -34.45 61.31 -61.44
CA SER A 7 -34.58 61.78 -60.10
C SER A 7 -33.57 61.08 -59.19
N TYR A 8 -32.64 61.84 -58.69
CA TYR A 8 -31.63 61.43 -57.71
C TYR A 8 -32.27 61.19 -56.36
N PHE A 9 -32.15 59.99 -55.85
CA PHE A 9 -32.27 59.70 -54.41
C PHE A 9 -30.88 59.38 -53.88
N VAL A 10 -30.36 60.33 -53.05
CA VAL A 10 -29.15 60.13 -52.23
C VAL A 10 -29.50 59.19 -51.08
N ALA A 11 -29.12 57.95 -51.15
CA ALA A 11 -29.16 57.02 -50.03
C ALA A 11 -27.80 57.06 -49.33
N THR A 12 -27.73 57.76 -48.20
CA THR A 12 -26.60 57.73 -47.26
C THR A 12 -26.46 56.34 -46.64
N TRP A 13 -25.51 55.59 -47.14
CA TRP A 13 -25.09 54.32 -46.50
C TRP A 13 -24.24 54.65 -45.26
N PHE A 14 -24.83 54.53 -44.06
CA PHE A 14 -24.10 54.39 -42.79
C PHE A 14 -23.41 53.03 -42.79
N PHE A 15 -22.11 53.02 -43.07
CA PHE A 15 -21.24 51.87 -42.74
C PHE A 15 -21.09 51.82 -41.22
N MET A 16 -21.91 51.01 -40.52
CA MET A 16 -21.58 50.56 -39.19
C MET A 16 -20.43 49.55 -39.36
N ILE A 17 -19.20 50.00 -39.09
CA ILE A 17 -18.08 49.15 -38.78
C ILE A 17 -18.39 48.54 -37.40
N ALA A 18 -19.01 47.35 -37.41
CA ALA A 18 -19.00 46.50 -36.24
C ALA A 18 -17.54 46.02 -36.04
N CYS A 19 -16.79 46.70 -35.18
CA CYS A 19 -15.58 46.14 -34.60
C CYS A 19 -15.98 44.86 -33.88
N ALA A 20 -15.78 43.73 -34.50
CA ALA A 20 -15.78 42.46 -33.84
C ALA A 20 -14.59 42.47 -32.87
N PHE A 21 -14.82 42.90 -31.64
CA PHE A 21 -13.93 42.56 -30.54
C PHE A 21 -13.89 41.05 -30.52
N ALA A 22 -12.82 40.46 -30.98
CA ALA A 22 -12.48 39.10 -30.62
C ALA A 22 -12.46 39.04 -29.11
N GLN A 23 -13.50 38.49 -28.52
CA GLN A 23 -13.50 38.21 -27.08
C GLN A 23 -12.35 37.22 -26.87
N THR A 24 -11.20 37.72 -26.43
CA THR A 24 -10.14 36.90 -25.91
C THR A 24 -10.74 36.18 -24.74
N GLU A 25 -10.68 34.84 -24.74
CA GLU A 25 -11.12 34.05 -23.59
C GLU A 25 -10.52 34.65 -22.30
N PRO A 26 -11.31 34.77 -21.23
CA PRO A 26 -10.80 35.26 -19.97
C PRO A 26 -9.65 34.38 -19.49
N ILE A 27 -8.59 35.06 -19.03
CA ILE A 27 -7.44 34.34 -18.48
C ILE A 27 -7.86 33.71 -17.15
N ASP A 28 -7.72 32.41 -17.07
CA ASP A 28 -8.00 31.61 -15.86
C ASP A 28 -6.76 31.59 -14.97
N PHE A 29 -6.91 32.03 -13.71
CA PHE A 29 -5.80 32.10 -12.75
C PHE A 29 -5.15 30.72 -12.56
N GLY A 30 -5.95 29.75 -12.26
CA GLY A 30 -5.48 28.38 -12.03
C GLY A 30 -4.85 27.78 -13.30
N ARG A 31 -5.35 28.09 -14.52
CA ARG A 31 -4.84 27.56 -15.79
C ARG A 31 -3.57 28.27 -16.27
N ASP A 32 -3.56 29.55 -16.24
CA ASP A 32 -2.61 30.34 -17.03
C ASP A 32 -1.57 31.03 -16.15
N ILE A 33 -1.91 31.36 -14.91
CA ILE A 33 -1.10 32.19 -14.02
C ILE A 33 -0.45 31.38 -12.89
N GLN A 34 -1.24 30.60 -12.15
CA GLN A 34 -0.76 29.86 -10.98
C GLN A 34 0.41 28.93 -11.28
N PRO A 35 0.47 28.17 -12.41
CA PRO A 35 1.63 27.35 -12.75
C PRO A 35 2.91 28.16 -13.01
N ILE A 36 2.75 29.39 -13.50
CA ILE A 36 3.89 30.30 -13.68
C ILE A 36 4.41 30.72 -12.31
N LEU A 37 3.50 31.19 -11.41
CA LEU A 37 3.86 31.60 -10.06
C LEU A 37 4.48 30.44 -9.26
N ALA A 38 3.90 29.27 -9.33
CA ALA A 38 4.38 28.07 -8.63
C ALA A 38 5.80 27.70 -9.04
N LYS A 39 6.06 27.66 -10.34
CA LYS A 39 7.36 27.26 -10.88
C LYS A 39 8.45 28.31 -10.74
N ARG A 40 8.07 29.60 -10.68
CA ARG A 40 9.02 30.72 -10.83
C ARG A 40 9.12 31.61 -9.61
N CYS A 41 8.11 31.61 -8.73
CA CYS A 41 8.00 32.59 -7.65
C CYS A 41 7.88 31.94 -6.24
N TYR A 42 7.20 30.78 -6.10
CA TYR A 42 6.91 30.20 -4.78
C TYR A 42 8.15 29.72 -4.02
N ALA A 43 9.29 29.51 -4.68
CA ALA A 43 10.53 29.19 -3.97
C ALA A 43 10.98 30.27 -2.98
N CYS A 44 10.64 31.57 -3.26
CA CYS A 44 10.95 32.71 -2.41
C CYS A 44 9.69 33.39 -1.86
N HIS A 45 8.55 33.29 -2.56
CA HIS A 45 7.28 33.95 -2.24
C HIS A 45 6.14 32.93 -2.12
N GLY A 46 6.40 31.81 -1.43
CA GLY A 46 5.50 30.67 -1.29
C GLY A 46 5.25 30.29 0.16
N PRO A 47 4.86 29.02 0.39
CA PRO A 47 4.56 28.54 1.74
C PRO A 47 5.78 28.50 2.66
N ASP A 48 6.94 28.10 2.14
CA ASP A 48 8.16 27.89 2.93
C ASP A 48 8.93 29.19 3.22
N THR A 49 8.84 30.16 2.31
CA THR A 49 9.60 31.40 2.35
C THR A 49 8.71 32.56 1.92
N ALA A 50 8.68 33.59 2.72
CA ALA A 50 7.94 34.82 2.43
C ALA A 50 8.92 36.01 2.36
N GLU A 51 9.74 36.05 1.34
CA GLU A 51 10.70 37.14 1.12
C GLU A 51 10.00 38.50 1.10
N ALA A 52 10.47 39.44 1.91
CA ALA A 52 9.81 40.71 2.13
C ALA A 52 8.34 40.62 2.60
N GLY A 53 7.97 39.55 3.30
CA GLY A 53 6.60 39.33 3.77
C GLY A 53 5.58 38.95 2.70
N LEU A 54 6.01 38.79 1.42
CA LEU A 54 5.11 38.53 0.30
C LEU A 54 4.94 37.01 0.10
N ARG A 55 3.66 36.56 0.07
CA ARG A 55 3.25 35.21 -0.35
C ARG A 55 2.37 35.29 -1.58
N LEU A 56 2.87 34.86 -2.72
CA LEU A 56 2.13 34.82 -4.00
C LEU A 56 1.25 33.56 -4.15
N ASN A 57 1.28 32.67 -3.19
CA ASN A 57 0.37 31.52 -3.10
C ASN A 57 -0.89 31.80 -2.26
N VAL A 58 -0.95 32.94 -1.60
CA VAL A 58 -2.07 33.38 -0.75
C VAL A 58 -2.65 34.65 -1.34
N ARG A 59 -3.97 34.63 -1.64
CA ARG A 59 -4.67 35.72 -2.31
C ARG A 59 -4.53 37.03 -1.56
N GLU A 60 -4.82 37.02 -0.27
CA GLU A 60 -4.77 38.21 0.61
C GLU A 60 -3.37 38.82 0.57
N SER A 61 -2.32 38.01 0.73
CA SER A 61 -0.94 38.51 0.69
C SER A 61 -0.55 39.04 -0.70
N ALA A 62 -1.02 38.45 -1.78
CA ALA A 62 -0.70 38.91 -3.14
C ALA A 62 -1.33 40.27 -3.49
N PHE A 63 -2.47 40.62 -2.85
CA PHE A 63 -3.24 41.86 -3.12
C PHE A 63 -3.09 42.88 -2.01
N ASP A 64 -2.49 42.60 -0.87
CA ASP A 64 -2.29 43.51 0.23
C ASP A 64 -1.04 44.40 0.05
N LYS A 65 -0.97 45.45 0.83
CA LYS A 65 0.22 46.29 0.95
C LYS A 65 1.22 45.64 1.91
N HIS A 66 2.40 45.38 1.40
CA HIS A 66 3.51 44.87 2.22
C HIS A 66 4.25 45.97 2.99
N GLU A 67 5.20 45.64 3.83
CA GLU A 67 6.00 46.55 4.65
C GLU A 67 6.65 47.71 3.83
N SER A 68 6.95 47.44 2.55
CA SER A 68 7.42 48.43 1.60
C SER A 68 6.36 49.50 1.20
N GLY A 69 5.10 49.33 1.61
CA GLY A 69 3.97 50.16 1.23
C GLY A 69 3.46 49.94 -0.21
N VAL A 70 4.05 48.95 -0.92
CA VAL A 70 3.73 48.65 -2.31
C VAL A 70 2.87 47.37 -2.40
N MET A 71 1.91 47.36 -3.33
CA MET A 71 1.12 46.16 -3.64
C MET A 71 1.80 45.32 -4.71
N ALA A 72 1.90 44.01 -4.48
CA ALA A 72 2.49 43.13 -5.47
C ALA A 72 1.62 43.05 -6.72
N ILE A 73 0.30 42.98 -6.59
CA ILE A 73 -0.68 42.93 -7.68
C ILE A 73 -1.79 43.98 -7.39
N VAL A 74 -2.06 44.85 -8.37
CA VAL A 74 -3.15 45.82 -8.32
C VAL A 74 -4.17 45.44 -9.39
N PRO A 75 -5.35 44.90 -9.04
CA PRO A 75 -6.34 44.47 -10.01
C PRO A 75 -6.71 45.58 -11.01
N GLY A 76 -6.74 45.23 -12.28
CA GLY A 76 -7.04 46.15 -13.39
C GLY A 76 -5.93 47.14 -13.73
N LYS A 77 -4.80 47.13 -12.99
CA LYS A 77 -3.74 48.12 -13.16
C LYS A 77 -2.35 47.49 -13.27
N PRO A 78 -2.00 46.95 -14.43
CA PRO A 78 -0.74 46.26 -14.59
C PRO A 78 0.49 47.14 -14.35
N ASN A 79 0.45 48.41 -14.74
CA ASN A 79 1.55 49.36 -14.56
C ASN A 79 1.77 49.79 -13.09
N GLU A 80 0.75 49.65 -12.21
CA GLU A 80 0.87 49.88 -10.77
C GLU A 80 1.32 48.62 -10.02
N SER A 81 1.24 47.43 -10.64
CA SER A 81 1.58 46.15 -10.04
C SER A 81 3.09 45.92 -9.99
N GLU A 82 3.62 45.76 -8.75
CA GLU A 82 5.07 45.62 -8.55
C GLU A 82 5.60 44.32 -9.15
N VAL A 83 4.81 43.25 -9.16
CA VAL A 83 5.22 41.95 -9.79
C VAL A 83 5.58 42.15 -11.25
N LEU A 84 4.81 42.93 -12.03
CA LEU A 84 5.12 43.17 -13.44
C LEU A 84 6.38 44.04 -13.61
N LYS A 85 6.57 45.04 -12.77
CA LYS A 85 7.76 45.89 -12.84
C LYS A 85 9.02 45.04 -12.64
N ARG A 86 8.98 44.12 -11.65
CA ARG A 86 10.13 43.26 -11.32
C ARG A 86 10.41 42.19 -12.34
N ILE A 87 9.37 41.48 -12.82
CA ILE A 87 9.59 40.42 -13.85
C ILE A 87 10.00 41.00 -15.21
N MET A 88 9.75 42.29 -15.47
CA MET A 88 10.14 42.98 -16.68
C MET A 88 11.45 43.76 -16.53
N SER A 89 12.01 43.88 -15.32
CA SER A 89 13.23 44.66 -15.07
C SER A 89 14.44 44.05 -15.79
N ASN A 90 15.22 44.91 -16.47
CA ASN A 90 16.51 44.56 -17.01
C ASN A 90 17.66 44.72 -16.01
N ASP A 91 17.39 45.37 -14.86
CA ASP A 91 18.35 45.49 -13.78
C ASP A 91 18.38 44.25 -12.95
N ALA A 92 19.52 43.60 -12.87
CA ALA A 92 19.73 42.33 -12.14
C ALA A 92 19.44 42.48 -10.61
N ALA A 93 19.60 43.64 -10.06
CA ALA A 93 19.32 43.91 -8.63
C ALA A 93 17.81 43.98 -8.33
N ASN A 94 16.98 44.32 -9.32
CA ASN A 94 15.55 44.48 -9.16
C ASN A 94 14.71 43.41 -9.88
N ARG A 95 15.34 42.60 -10.72
CA ARG A 95 14.65 41.63 -11.51
C ARG A 95 14.22 40.40 -10.68
N MET A 96 13.00 39.93 -10.93
CA MET A 96 12.50 38.64 -10.38
C MET A 96 12.23 37.63 -11.50
N PRO A 97 12.58 36.36 -11.36
CA PRO A 97 13.42 35.79 -10.26
C PRO A 97 14.84 36.36 -10.31
N PRO A 98 15.50 36.51 -9.15
CA PRO A 98 16.87 37.05 -9.07
C PRO A 98 17.87 36.10 -9.73
N GLU A 99 17.60 34.80 -9.65
CA GLU A 99 18.43 33.73 -10.20
C GLU A 99 17.73 32.98 -11.34
N GLY A 100 18.52 32.40 -12.24
CA GLY A 100 18.03 31.61 -13.36
C GLY A 100 17.54 32.43 -14.55
N LYS A 101 16.85 31.75 -15.50
CA LYS A 101 16.36 32.42 -16.73
C LYS A 101 15.18 33.33 -16.41
N PRO A 102 15.07 34.51 -17.01
CA PRO A 102 13.88 35.36 -16.92
C PRO A 102 12.62 34.63 -17.38
N LEU A 103 11.44 35.17 -17.02
CA LEU A 103 10.18 34.72 -17.59
C LEU A 103 10.19 34.97 -19.12
N THR A 104 9.55 34.06 -19.86
CA THR A 104 9.40 34.25 -21.30
C THR A 104 8.45 35.42 -21.60
N PRO A 105 8.58 36.11 -22.77
CA PRO A 105 7.65 37.18 -23.13
C PRO A 105 6.17 36.74 -23.09
N GLY A 106 5.86 35.49 -23.44
CA GLY A 106 4.52 34.95 -23.37
C GLY A 106 4.00 34.82 -21.93
N GLN A 107 4.85 34.42 -20.98
CA GLN A 107 4.49 34.33 -19.55
C GLN A 107 4.26 35.73 -18.95
N VAL A 108 5.09 36.70 -19.31
CA VAL A 108 4.92 38.09 -18.86
C VAL A 108 3.62 38.66 -19.39
N GLU A 109 3.29 38.39 -20.66
CA GLU A 109 2.07 38.89 -21.30
C GLU A 109 0.80 38.25 -20.69
N LEU A 110 0.85 36.96 -20.33
CA LEU A 110 -0.24 36.30 -19.62
C LEU A 110 -0.51 36.96 -18.27
N ILE A 111 0.53 37.21 -17.47
CA ILE A 111 0.40 37.86 -16.16
C ILE A 111 -0.13 39.28 -16.35
N ARG A 112 0.34 40.06 -17.35
CA ARG A 112 -0.14 41.40 -17.69
C ARG A 112 -1.64 41.38 -17.97
N LYS A 113 -2.07 40.55 -18.91
CA LYS A 113 -3.47 40.46 -19.33
C LYS A 113 -4.38 40.00 -18.21
N TRP A 114 -3.92 39.06 -17.37
CA TRP A 114 -4.66 38.63 -16.19
C TRP A 114 -4.90 39.80 -15.23
N ILE A 115 -3.85 40.59 -14.96
CA ILE A 115 -3.99 41.79 -14.12
C ILE A 115 -4.93 42.83 -14.78
N GLU A 116 -4.82 43.08 -16.11
CA GLU A 116 -5.72 43.95 -16.87
C GLU A 116 -7.18 43.52 -16.79
N GLN A 117 -7.45 42.22 -16.79
CA GLN A 117 -8.80 41.64 -16.64
C GLN A 117 -9.31 41.62 -15.21
N GLY A 118 -8.60 42.30 -14.27
CA GLY A 118 -9.02 42.43 -12.87
C GLY A 118 -8.41 41.46 -11.92
N ALA A 119 -7.40 40.67 -12.36
CA ALA A 119 -6.66 39.68 -11.56
C ALA A 119 -7.60 38.71 -10.81
N ALA A 120 -8.62 38.21 -11.51
CA ALA A 120 -9.55 37.25 -10.93
C ALA A 120 -8.80 36.04 -10.37
N TRP A 121 -8.86 35.88 -9.05
CA TRP A 121 -8.23 34.76 -8.33
C TRP A 121 -9.26 33.67 -8.16
N GLN A 122 -9.21 32.69 -9.04
CA GLN A 122 -10.10 31.54 -9.00
C GLN A 122 -9.48 30.46 -8.14
N GLU A 123 -10.29 29.79 -7.34
CA GLU A 123 -9.87 28.56 -6.67
C GLU A 123 -9.55 27.48 -7.71
N HIS A 124 -8.52 26.70 -7.44
CA HIS A 124 -8.18 25.58 -8.30
C HIS A 124 -9.36 24.60 -8.36
N TRP A 125 -9.66 24.11 -9.57
CA TRP A 125 -10.81 23.23 -9.82
C TRP A 125 -10.91 22.05 -8.85
N ALA A 126 -9.76 21.52 -8.42
CA ALA A 126 -9.69 20.36 -7.55
C ALA A 126 -10.14 20.68 -6.12
N PHE A 127 -10.01 21.91 -5.65
CA PHE A 127 -10.36 22.32 -4.30
C PHE A 127 -11.77 22.92 -4.20
N SER A 128 -12.46 23.11 -5.33
CA SER A 128 -13.84 23.60 -5.36
C SER A 128 -14.84 22.45 -5.58
N LYS A 129 -16.06 22.59 -5.03
CA LYS A 129 -17.13 21.59 -5.23
C LYS A 129 -17.51 21.46 -6.71
N PRO A 130 -17.91 20.26 -7.15
CA PRO A 130 -18.41 20.04 -8.50
C PRO A 130 -19.59 20.99 -8.81
N LYS A 131 -19.55 21.59 -10.00
CA LYS A 131 -20.59 22.56 -10.44
C LYS A 131 -21.71 21.83 -11.16
N THR A 132 -22.95 22.22 -10.87
CA THR A 132 -24.10 21.76 -11.65
C THR A 132 -24.06 22.37 -13.04
N LEU A 133 -23.97 21.55 -14.05
CA LEU A 133 -23.84 21.95 -15.45
C LEU A 133 -24.87 21.19 -16.30
N THR A 134 -25.38 21.86 -17.32
CA THR A 134 -26.19 21.23 -18.36
C THR A 134 -25.30 20.85 -19.55
N PRO A 135 -25.55 19.71 -20.20
CA PRO A 135 -24.84 19.34 -21.43
C PRO A 135 -24.97 20.47 -22.47
N PRO A 136 -23.88 20.85 -23.15
CA PRO A 136 -23.90 21.92 -24.13
C PRO A 136 -24.74 21.52 -25.35
N PRO A 137 -25.39 22.48 -26.03
CA PRO A 137 -26.06 22.22 -27.28
C PRO A 137 -25.03 21.90 -28.39
N VAL A 138 -25.29 20.83 -29.14
CA VAL A 138 -24.49 20.43 -30.32
C VAL A 138 -25.44 20.26 -31.53
N SER A 139 -24.90 20.51 -32.72
CA SER A 139 -25.69 20.49 -33.96
C SER A 139 -26.09 19.08 -34.41
N ASP A 140 -25.32 18.09 -34.06
CA ASP A 140 -25.57 16.68 -34.40
C ASP A 140 -26.59 16.07 -33.42
N ALA A 141 -27.78 15.78 -33.90
CA ALA A 141 -28.89 15.28 -33.06
C ALA A 141 -28.58 13.92 -32.43
N ALA A 142 -27.80 13.06 -33.08
CA ALA A 142 -27.40 11.77 -32.51
C ALA A 142 -26.43 11.93 -31.32
N TRP A 143 -25.51 12.88 -31.41
CA TRP A 143 -24.58 13.23 -30.32
C TRP A 143 -25.29 14.03 -29.21
N ALA A 144 -26.28 14.86 -29.55
CA ALA A 144 -27.09 15.59 -28.57
C ALA A 144 -27.94 14.68 -27.69
N ALA A 145 -28.27 13.47 -28.14
CA ALA A 145 -29.13 12.54 -27.42
C ALA A 145 -28.52 11.97 -26.15
N HIS A 146 -27.17 11.97 -26.02
CA HIS A 146 -26.44 11.43 -24.88
C HIS A 146 -25.59 12.52 -24.21
N PRO A 147 -25.74 12.76 -22.90
CA PRO A 147 -25.05 13.87 -22.21
C PRO A 147 -23.51 13.85 -22.38
N ILE A 148 -22.88 12.68 -22.24
CA ILE A 148 -21.41 12.55 -22.42
C ILE A 148 -21.00 13.01 -23.81
N ASP A 149 -21.73 12.55 -24.82
CA ASP A 149 -21.45 12.84 -26.21
C ASP A 149 -21.58 14.33 -26.53
N ALA A 150 -22.55 15.01 -25.91
CA ALA A 150 -22.71 16.46 -26.07
C ALA A 150 -21.47 17.22 -25.56
N PHE A 151 -20.92 16.87 -24.39
CA PHE A 151 -19.68 17.50 -23.88
C PHE A 151 -18.48 17.23 -24.77
N ILE A 152 -18.31 15.99 -25.22
CA ILE A 152 -17.20 15.58 -26.09
C ILE A 152 -17.31 16.27 -27.44
N ARG A 153 -18.50 16.20 -28.07
CA ARG A 153 -18.76 16.78 -29.40
C ARG A 153 -18.55 18.27 -29.45
N ALA A 154 -18.99 19.00 -28.44
CA ALA A 154 -18.80 20.45 -28.37
C ALA A 154 -17.32 20.84 -28.46
N LYS A 155 -16.42 20.08 -27.82
CA LYS A 155 -14.96 20.35 -27.91
C LYS A 155 -14.35 19.90 -29.23
N ILE A 156 -14.80 18.80 -29.80
CA ILE A 156 -14.40 18.33 -31.12
C ILE A 156 -14.78 19.37 -32.19
N ASP A 157 -16.04 19.89 -32.12
CA ASP A 157 -16.53 20.92 -33.05
C ASP A 157 -15.79 22.26 -32.89
N HIS A 158 -15.51 22.69 -31.65
CA HIS A 158 -14.70 23.87 -31.39
C HIS A 158 -13.30 23.74 -31.98
N ALA A 159 -12.68 22.56 -31.90
CA ALA A 159 -11.38 22.30 -32.50
C ALA A 159 -11.43 22.08 -34.04
N LYS A 160 -12.65 22.07 -34.60
CA LYS A 160 -12.88 21.79 -36.04
C LYS A 160 -12.28 20.42 -36.44
N LEU A 161 -12.53 19.40 -35.61
CA LEU A 161 -12.16 18.03 -35.87
C LEU A 161 -13.40 17.21 -36.31
N VAL A 162 -13.13 16.05 -36.88
CA VAL A 162 -14.16 15.08 -37.24
C VAL A 162 -13.92 13.85 -36.36
N PRO A 163 -14.94 13.39 -35.60
CA PRO A 163 -14.83 12.19 -34.80
C PRO A 163 -14.67 10.96 -35.71
N ALA A 164 -14.05 9.91 -35.17
CA ALA A 164 -13.92 8.64 -35.86
C ALA A 164 -15.32 8.00 -36.07
N PRO A 165 -15.47 7.19 -37.10
CA PRO A 165 -16.73 6.47 -37.31
C PRO A 165 -16.98 5.44 -36.20
N PRO A 166 -18.22 4.92 -36.04
CA PRO A 166 -18.50 3.85 -35.12
C PRO A 166 -17.62 2.61 -35.38
N ALA A 167 -17.26 1.91 -34.31
CA ALA A 167 -16.57 0.63 -34.40
C ALA A 167 -17.46 -0.44 -35.04
N SER A 168 -16.87 -1.45 -35.65
CA SER A 168 -17.62 -2.61 -36.13
C SER A 168 -18.26 -3.37 -34.95
N LYS A 169 -19.36 -4.07 -35.20
CA LYS A 169 -20.00 -4.89 -34.16
C LYS A 169 -19.01 -5.89 -33.52
N ALA A 170 -18.13 -6.50 -34.30
CA ALA A 170 -17.14 -7.46 -33.81
C ALA A 170 -16.07 -6.78 -32.91
N ALA A 171 -15.54 -5.64 -33.33
CA ALA A 171 -14.59 -4.85 -32.52
C ALA A 171 -15.23 -4.37 -31.23
N LEU A 172 -16.46 -3.85 -31.30
CA LEU A 172 -17.17 -3.36 -30.14
C LEU A 172 -17.51 -4.49 -29.13
N LEU A 173 -17.95 -5.67 -29.64
CA LEU A 173 -18.16 -6.85 -28.79
C LEU A 173 -16.87 -7.25 -28.06
N ARG A 174 -15.76 -7.33 -28.80
CA ARG A 174 -14.46 -7.70 -28.21
C ARG A 174 -14.02 -6.69 -27.16
N ARG A 175 -14.08 -5.41 -27.47
CA ARG A 175 -13.72 -4.32 -26.56
C ARG A 175 -14.53 -4.37 -25.26
N ILE A 176 -15.87 -4.36 -25.37
CA ILE A 176 -16.73 -4.29 -24.19
C ILE A 176 -16.64 -5.56 -23.32
N THR A 177 -16.42 -6.74 -23.93
CA THR A 177 -16.26 -7.98 -23.17
C THR A 177 -14.97 -7.95 -22.35
N TYR A 178 -13.86 -7.50 -22.92
CA TYR A 178 -12.60 -7.33 -22.19
C TYR A 178 -12.69 -6.22 -21.12
N ASP A 179 -13.28 -5.08 -21.45
CA ASP A 179 -13.36 -3.96 -20.51
C ASP A 179 -14.22 -4.28 -19.28
N LEU A 180 -15.26 -5.10 -19.45
CA LEU A 180 -16.14 -5.48 -18.36
C LEU A 180 -15.69 -6.77 -17.66
N THR A 181 -15.18 -7.77 -18.38
CA THR A 181 -14.88 -9.09 -17.79
C THR A 181 -13.40 -9.48 -17.78
N GLY A 182 -12.58 -8.79 -18.56
CA GLY A 182 -11.16 -9.13 -18.75
C GLY A 182 -10.93 -10.43 -19.52
N LEU A 183 -11.93 -10.92 -20.25
CA LEU A 183 -11.89 -12.17 -21.02
C LEU A 183 -12.30 -11.93 -22.48
N PRO A 184 -11.85 -12.77 -23.43
CA PRO A 184 -12.36 -12.75 -24.78
C PRO A 184 -13.84 -13.16 -24.82
N PRO A 185 -14.63 -12.66 -25.77
CA PRO A 185 -15.98 -13.19 -26.01
C PRO A 185 -15.88 -14.67 -26.43
N THR A 186 -16.82 -15.47 -25.96
CA THR A 186 -16.91 -16.87 -26.42
C THR A 186 -17.40 -16.94 -27.86
N PRO A 187 -17.10 -18.03 -28.61
CA PRO A 187 -17.66 -18.23 -29.94
C PRO A 187 -19.18 -18.05 -30.00
N ALA A 188 -19.90 -18.58 -29.01
CA ALA A 188 -21.35 -18.45 -28.92
C ALA A 188 -21.78 -16.99 -28.71
N ASP A 189 -21.06 -16.21 -27.89
CA ASP A 189 -21.34 -14.78 -27.73
C ASP A 189 -21.15 -14.00 -29.03
N VAL A 190 -20.09 -14.32 -29.80
CA VAL A 190 -19.82 -13.69 -31.10
C VAL A 190 -20.95 -13.99 -32.08
N GLU A 191 -21.33 -15.25 -32.24
CA GLU A 191 -22.38 -15.67 -33.13
C GLU A 191 -23.75 -15.06 -32.74
N ALA A 192 -24.11 -15.11 -31.46
CA ALA A 192 -25.37 -14.56 -30.96
C ALA A 192 -25.47 -13.05 -31.15
N TYR A 193 -24.41 -12.31 -30.83
CA TYR A 193 -24.43 -10.84 -30.93
C TYR A 193 -24.41 -10.36 -32.40
N LEU A 194 -23.63 -11.01 -33.25
CA LEU A 194 -23.60 -10.64 -34.66
C LEU A 194 -24.95 -10.95 -35.36
N ALA A 195 -25.65 -11.98 -34.95
CA ALA A 195 -26.98 -12.34 -35.45
C ALA A 195 -28.13 -11.47 -34.91
N ASP A 196 -27.92 -10.82 -33.72
CA ASP A 196 -28.98 -9.94 -33.16
C ASP A 196 -29.03 -8.62 -33.94
N THR A 197 -30.14 -8.44 -34.68
CA THR A 197 -30.44 -7.23 -35.45
C THR A 197 -31.35 -6.24 -34.72
N SER A 198 -31.68 -6.51 -33.45
CA SER A 198 -32.54 -5.61 -32.69
C SER A 198 -31.85 -4.27 -32.39
N PRO A 199 -32.59 -3.16 -32.33
CA PRO A 199 -32.02 -1.82 -32.08
C PRO A 199 -31.28 -1.73 -30.75
N ASN A 200 -31.65 -2.56 -29.75
CA ASN A 200 -31.05 -2.59 -28.41
C ASN A 200 -30.09 -3.78 -28.19
N ALA A 201 -29.59 -4.41 -29.28
CA ALA A 201 -28.64 -5.54 -29.17
C ALA A 201 -27.41 -5.21 -28.32
N TYR A 202 -26.83 -4.01 -28.50
CA TYR A 202 -25.68 -3.57 -27.74
C TYR A 202 -26.01 -3.34 -26.25
N GLU A 203 -27.15 -2.72 -25.95
CA GLU A 203 -27.58 -2.52 -24.56
C GLU A 203 -27.83 -3.86 -23.84
N LYS A 204 -28.49 -4.82 -24.48
CA LYS A 204 -28.65 -6.17 -23.93
C LYS A 204 -27.30 -6.85 -23.63
N LEU A 205 -26.33 -6.68 -24.52
CA LEU A 205 -24.98 -7.20 -24.33
C LEU A 205 -24.32 -6.55 -23.09
N VAL A 206 -24.39 -5.22 -22.97
CA VAL A 206 -23.84 -4.47 -21.83
C VAL A 206 -24.49 -4.92 -20.52
N ASP A 207 -25.83 -5.01 -20.49
CA ASP A 207 -26.57 -5.44 -19.29
C ASP A 207 -26.16 -6.86 -18.85
N ARG A 208 -26.02 -7.78 -19.80
CA ARG A 208 -25.54 -9.14 -19.52
C ARG A 208 -24.14 -9.17 -18.95
N LEU A 209 -23.23 -8.40 -19.52
CA LEU A 209 -21.83 -8.33 -19.07
C LEU A 209 -21.70 -7.66 -17.69
N LEU A 210 -22.52 -6.64 -17.39
CA LEU A 210 -22.56 -6.01 -16.07
C LEU A 210 -23.07 -6.93 -14.96
N GLN A 211 -23.81 -7.99 -15.31
CA GLN A 211 -24.29 -9.02 -14.39
C GLN A 211 -23.33 -10.22 -14.29
N SER A 212 -22.31 -10.28 -15.14
CA SER A 212 -21.33 -11.35 -15.14
C SER A 212 -20.52 -11.36 -13.84
N PRO A 213 -20.31 -12.53 -13.19
CA PRO A 213 -19.43 -12.62 -12.03
C PRO A 213 -17.97 -12.25 -12.33
N GLN A 214 -17.55 -12.33 -13.60
CA GLN A 214 -16.22 -11.94 -14.04
C GLN A 214 -16.00 -10.41 -14.03
N LEU A 215 -17.08 -9.61 -13.98
CA LEU A 215 -16.98 -8.17 -13.81
C LEU A 215 -16.18 -7.82 -12.54
N GLY A 216 -16.57 -8.40 -11.40
CA GLY A 216 -15.88 -8.14 -10.14
C GLY A 216 -14.44 -8.59 -10.17
N GLU A 217 -14.13 -9.72 -10.82
CA GLU A 217 -12.75 -10.21 -10.98
C GLU A 217 -11.87 -9.22 -11.77
N LYS A 218 -12.41 -8.64 -12.83
CA LYS A 218 -11.73 -7.63 -13.66
C LYS A 218 -11.56 -6.31 -12.91
N TRP A 219 -12.66 -5.77 -12.38
CA TRP A 219 -12.65 -4.44 -11.78
C TRP A 219 -11.98 -4.40 -10.40
N ALA A 220 -12.03 -5.52 -9.65
CA ALA A 220 -11.27 -5.66 -8.41
C ALA A 220 -9.76 -5.48 -8.64
N ARG A 221 -9.20 -6.00 -9.76
CA ARG A 221 -7.76 -5.85 -10.03
C ARG A 221 -7.35 -4.38 -10.10
N HIS A 222 -8.18 -3.52 -10.70
CA HIS A 222 -7.91 -2.09 -10.76
C HIS A 222 -7.86 -1.45 -9.36
N TRP A 223 -8.74 -1.85 -8.45
CA TRP A 223 -8.70 -1.38 -7.08
C TRP A 223 -7.51 -1.93 -6.29
N LEU A 224 -7.19 -3.21 -6.48
CA LEU A 224 -6.06 -3.87 -5.83
C LEU A 224 -4.70 -3.25 -6.19
N ASP A 225 -4.57 -2.68 -7.40
CA ASP A 225 -3.39 -1.92 -7.80
C ASP A 225 -3.25 -0.61 -7.01
N ILE A 226 -4.37 0.07 -6.76
CA ILE A 226 -4.38 1.35 -6.03
C ILE A 226 -4.03 1.14 -4.56
N VAL A 227 -4.54 0.06 -3.95
CA VAL A 227 -4.29 -0.22 -2.53
C VAL A 227 -3.05 -1.09 -2.30
N ARG A 228 -2.18 -1.25 -3.32
CA ARG A 228 -0.91 -2.00 -3.27
C ARG A 228 -1.04 -3.42 -2.72
N TYR A 229 -2.11 -4.13 -3.16
CA TYR A 229 -2.38 -5.49 -2.70
C TYR A 229 -1.25 -6.46 -3.04
N ALA A 230 -0.79 -7.15 -2.01
CA ALA A 230 0.07 -8.32 -2.13
C ALA A 230 -0.21 -9.31 -0.98
N ASP A 231 0.14 -10.57 -1.20
CA ASP A 231 0.01 -11.63 -0.20
C ASP A 231 1.27 -11.76 0.69
N THR A 232 2.26 -10.86 0.52
CA THR A 232 3.51 -10.82 1.29
C THR A 232 3.87 -9.40 1.71
N ASN A 233 4.81 -9.26 2.68
CA ASN A 233 5.14 -7.98 3.33
C ASN A 233 6.37 -7.26 2.77
N SER A 234 7.08 -7.82 1.77
CA SER A 234 8.34 -7.29 1.23
C SER A 234 9.54 -7.42 2.20
N PHE A 235 10.60 -6.66 2.00
CA PHE A 235 11.88 -6.72 2.71
C PHE A 235 12.57 -8.09 2.60
N GLU A 236 13.64 -8.33 3.36
CA GLU A 236 14.51 -9.52 3.23
C GLU A 236 13.78 -10.84 3.42
N ARG A 237 12.78 -10.88 4.30
CA ARG A 237 12.05 -12.10 4.61
C ARG A 237 10.85 -12.32 3.70
N ASP A 238 10.26 -11.24 3.20
CA ASP A 238 9.05 -11.25 2.37
C ASP A 238 8.01 -12.28 2.84
N GLY A 239 7.73 -12.23 4.15
CA GLY A 239 6.83 -13.15 4.82
C GLY A 239 5.39 -13.06 4.31
N PRO A 240 4.61 -14.16 4.40
CA PRO A 240 3.22 -14.15 3.95
C PRO A 240 2.33 -13.29 4.87
N LYS A 241 1.32 -12.65 4.28
CA LYS A 241 0.19 -12.01 4.97
C LYS A 241 -0.97 -12.99 5.02
N PRO A 242 -1.18 -13.65 6.15
CA PRO A 242 -2.22 -14.65 6.24
C PRO A 242 -3.59 -14.01 5.98
N ASN A 243 -4.45 -14.74 5.29
CA ASN A 243 -5.82 -14.31 4.95
C ASN A 243 -5.97 -13.00 4.15
N ALA A 244 -4.89 -12.43 3.58
CA ALA A 244 -4.98 -11.25 2.71
C ALA A 244 -5.92 -11.49 1.52
N TRP A 245 -5.98 -12.72 1.00
CA TRP A 245 -6.90 -13.12 -0.08
C TRP A 245 -8.38 -12.84 0.21
N ARG A 246 -8.80 -12.80 1.48
CA ARG A 246 -10.20 -12.47 1.83
C ARG A 246 -10.53 -11.02 1.49
N PHE A 247 -9.57 -10.10 1.63
CA PHE A 247 -9.74 -8.72 1.18
C PHE A 247 -9.95 -8.65 -0.34
N ARG A 248 -9.13 -9.37 -1.13
CA ARG A 248 -9.32 -9.46 -2.59
C ARG A 248 -10.73 -9.98 -2.91
N ASP A 249 -11.15 -11.05 -2.26
CA ASP A 249 -12.45 -11.66 -2.49
C ASP A 249 -13.61 -10.73 -2.06
N TYR A 250 -13.43 -9.93 -0.99
CA TYR A 250 -14.37 -8.87 -0.62
C TYR A 250 -14.49 -7.82 -1.72
N ILE A 251 -13.37 -7.35 -2.28
CA ILE A 251 -13.40 -6.38 -3.39
C ILE A 251 -14.15 -6.93 -4.60
N ILE A 252 -13.91 -8.19 -4.99
CA ILE A 252 -14.62 -8.86 -6.08
C ILE A 252 -16.14 -8.89 -5.81
N ARG A 253 -16.54 -9.27 -4.59
CA ARG A 253 -17.96 -9.28 -4.20
C ARG A 253 -18.58 -7.88 -4.20
N ALA A 254 -17.85 -6.87 -3.73
CA ALA A 254 -18.32 -5.49 -3.69
C ALA A 254 -18.62 -4.94 -5.10
N PHE A 255 -17.75 -5.19 -6.08
CA PHE A 255 -18.02 -4.81 -7.48
C PHE A 255 -19.18 -5.62 -8.09
N ASN A 256 -19.24 -6.94 -7.83
CA ASN A 256 -20.31 -7.78 -8.36
C ASN A 256 -21.69 -7.41 -7.82
N SER A 257 -21.78 -7.04 -6.54
CA SER A 257 -23.04 -6.59 -5.90
C SER A 257 -23.38 -5.13 -6.17
N ASP A 258 -22.53 -4.42 -6.94
CA ASP A 258 -22.65 -2.97 -7.16
C ASP A 258 -22.79 -2.20 -5.84
N LYS A 259 -21.90 -2.53 -4.87
CA LYS A 259 -21.87 -1.85 -3.56
C LYS A 259 -21.73 -0.34 -3.77
N PRO A 260 -22.55 0.51 -3.13
CA PRO A 260 -22.37 1.96 -3.20
C PRO A 260 -20.97 2.37 -2.81
N TYR A 261 -20.32 3.25 -3.58
CA TYR A 261 -18.91 3.60 -3.37
C TYR A 261 -18.67 4.33 -2.06
N ASP A 262 -19.60 5.14 -1.59
CA ASP A 262 -19.59 5.75 -0.26
C ASP A 262 -19.55 4.68 0.85
N ARG A 263 -20.39 3.64 0.76
CA ARG A 263 -20.36 2.49 1.67
C ARG A 263 -19.06 1.69 1.57
N PHE A 264 -18.54 1.52 0.37
CA PHE A 264 -17.26 0.86 0.12
C PHE A 264 -16.08 1.57 0.80
N ILE A 265 -16.09 2.92 0.81
CA ILE A 265 -15.12 3.74 1.54
C ILE A 265 -15.26 3.52 3.05
N LEU A 266 -16.49 3.62 3.57
CA LEU A 266 -16.78 3.43 5.00
C LEU A 266 -16.28 2.07 5.51
N GLU A 267 -16.54 1.00 4.75
CA GLU A 267 -16.10 -0.34 5.13
C GLU A 267 -14.59 -0.50 5.13
N GLN A 268 -13.87 0.03 4.15
CA GLN A 268 -12.40 -0.09 4.10
C GLN A 268 -11.70 0.73 5.19
N LEU A 269 -12.19 1.91 5.51
CA LEU A 269 -11.55 2.79 6.47
C LEU A 269 -12.01 2.55 7.91
N ALA A 270 -13.24 2.09 8.12
CA ALA A 270 -13.86 1.98 9.44
C ALA A 270 -14.90 0.86 9.55
N GLY A 271 -14.75 -0.23 8.78
CA GLY A 271 -15.75 -1.29 8.71
C GLY A 271 -16.01 -2.00 10.04
N ASP A 272 -15.00 -2.06 10.91
CA ASP A 272 -15.09 -2.58 12.27
C ASP A 272 -15.74 -1.61 13.27
N GLU A 273 -15.86 -0.32 12.90
CA GLU A 273 -16.56 0.71 13.69
C GLU A 273 -18.02 0.90 13.27
N LEU A 274 -18.44 0.28 12.15
CA LEU A 274 -19.80 0.36 11.67
C LEU A 274 -20.72 -0.61 12.43
N PRO A 275 -21.89 -0.16 12.91
CA PRO A 275 -22.82 -1.02 13.62
C PRO A 275 -23.30 -2.23 12.81
N ASP A 276 -23.37 -2.08 11.49
CA ASP A 276 -23.81 -3.06 10.51
C ASP A 276 -22.69 -3.60 9.63
N GLY A 277 -21.43 -3.38 10.01
CA GLY A 277 -20.24 -3.76 9.23
C GLY A 277 -20.12 -5.28 8.98
N GLY A 278 -20.42 -6.07 9.99
CA GLY A 278 -20.36 -7.53 9.91
C GLY A 278 -18.98 -8.05 9.48
N ASN A 279 -18.97 -9.24 8.90
CA ASN A 279 -17.72 -9.86 8.40
C ASN A 279 -17.12 -9.08 7.22
N ASP A 280 -17.94 -8.58 6.32
CA ASP A 280 -17.46 -7.82 5.16
C ASP A 280 -16.79 -6.51 5.60
N GLY A 281 -17.37 -5.78 6.56
CA GLY A 281 -16.75 -4.59 7.13
C GLY A 281 -15.41 -4.90 7.80
N LEU A 282 -15.33 -5.98 8.57
CA LEU A 282 -14.08 -6.40 9.20
C LEU A 282 -13.01 -6.77 8.16
N ILE A 283 -13.36 -7.58 7.15
CA ILE A 283 -12.45 -7.98 6.06
C ILE A 283 -11.98 -6.76 5.27
N ALA A 284 -12.86 -5.80 5.01
CA ALA A 284 -12.54 -4.58 4.27
C ALA A 284 -11.44 -3.76 4.95
N THR A 285 -11.36 -3.77 6.30
CA THR A 285 -10.29 -3.11 7.03
C THR A 285 -8.92 -3.76 6.87
N GLY A 286 -8.83 -4.89 6.17
CA GLY A 286 -7.57 -5.43 5.66
C GLY A 286 -6.76 -4.42 4.85
N TYR A 287 -7.42 -3.39 4.30
CA TYR A 287 -6.80 -2.20 3.71
C TYR A 287 -5.59 -1.66 4.49
N TYR A 288 -5.69 -1.61 5.82
CA TYR A 288 -4.64 -1.14 6.72
C TYR A 288 -3.40 -2.04 6.77
N ARG A 289 -3.53 -3.29 6.31
CA ARG A 289 -2.50 -4.32 6.41
C ARG A 289 -1.83 -4.65 5.07
N LEU A 290 -2.22 -3.96 3.99
CA LEU A 290 -1.67 -4.23 2.65
C LEU A 290 -0.30 -3.58 2.41
N GLY A 291 0.08 -2.58 3.20
CA GLY A 291 1.37 -1.90 3.09
C GLY A 291 2.58 -2.81 3.32
N LEU A 292 3.74 -2.24 3.11
CA LEU A 292 5.02 -2.86 3.44
C LEU A 292 5.23 -2.88 4.94
N TRP A 293 5.94 -3.86 5.47
CA TRP A 293 6.51 -3.78 6.80
C TRP A 293 7.75 -4.63 6.91
N ASP A 294 8.72 -4.12 7.68
CA ASP A 294 9.91 -4.84 8.09
C ASP A 294 9.65 -5.58 9.42
N ASP A 295 10.01 -6.85 9.49
CA ASP A 295 9.85 -7.67 10.69
C ASP A 295 10.89 -7.31 11.78
N GLU A 296 12.03 -6.73 11.38
CA GLU A 296 13.16 -6.39 12.25
C GLU A 296 13.73 -5.00 11.95
N PRO A 297 12.92 -3.93 12.05
CA PRO A 297 13.38 -2.58 11.71
C PRO A 297 14.46 -2.10 12.69
N ALA A 298 15.51 -1.45 12.15
CA ALA A 298 16.58 -0.87 12.94
C ALA A 298 16.07 0.24 13.89
N ASP A 299 15.12 1.07 13.42
CA ASP A 299 14.41 2.06 14.25
C ASP A 299 12.90 1.76 14.18
N ARG A 300 12.37 1.22 15.27
CA ARG A 300 10.95 0.84 15.38
C ARG A 300 10.01 2.03 15.35
N LEU A 301 10.41 3.15 15.96
CA LEU A 301 9.59 4.35 15.99
C LEU A 301 9.49 4.98 14.60
N LEU A 302 10.62 5.05 13.89
CA LEU A 302 10.64 5.50 12.50
C LEU A 302 9.78 4.61 11.61
N ALA A 303 9.95 3.29 11.68
CA ALA A 303 9.15 2.33 10.92
C ALA A 303 7.64 2.44 11.20
N GLN A 304 7.24 2.76 12.44
CA GLN A 304 5.85 3.01 12.78
C GLN A 304 5.31 4.26 12.07
N TYR A 305 6.07 5.37 12.07
CA TYR A 305 5.66 6.59 11.38
C TYR A 305 5.70 6.44 9.85
N ASP A 306 6.58 5.61 9.31
CA ASP A 306 6.61 5.27 7.89
C ASP A 306 5.35 4.46 7.51
N GLY A 307 4.87 3.59 8.41
CA GLY A 307 3.58 2.91 8.26
C GLY A 307 2.38 3.86 8.26
N TYR A 308 2.37 4.90 9.10
CA TYR A 308 1.33 5.94 9.05
C TYR A 308 1.42 6.77 7.76
N ASP A 309 2.62 7.11 7.32
CA ASP A 309 2.84 7.83 6.06
C ASP A 309 2.33 7.03 4.84
N ASP A 310 2.57 5.72 4.82
CA ASP A 310 2.04 4.83 3.79
C ASP A 310 0.50 4.81 3.78
N LEU A 311 -0.15 4.73 4.93
CA LEU A 311 -1.61 4.81 5.06
C LEU A 311 -2.17 6.13 4.57
N ILE A 312 -1.54 7.25 4.96
CA ILE A 312 -1.94 8.61 4.56
C ILE A 312 -1.76 8.79 3.06
N THR A 313 -0.62 8.38 2.54
CA THR A 313 -0.29 8.45 1.11
C THR A 313 -1.31 7.67 0.30
N THR A 314 -1.57 6.43 0.69
CA THR A 314 -2.55 5.59 -0.02
C THR A 314 -3.97 6.14 0.09
N THR A 315 -4.39 6.60 1.28
CA THR A 315 -5.72 7.19 1.48
C THR A 315 -5.90 8.48 0.66
N GLY A 316 -4.89 9.36 0.70
CA GLY A 316 -4.89 10.60 -0.07
C GLY A 316 -4.97 10.34 -1.58
N GLN A 317 -4.16 9.44 -2.09
CA GLN A 317 -4.13 9.11 -3.52
C GLN A 317 -5.36 8.32 -3.97
N ALA A 318 -5.79 7.30 -3.19
CA ALA A 318 -6.88 6.42 -3.57
C ALA A 318 -8.24 7.13 -3.61
N PHE A 319 -8.53 7.94 -2.60
CA PHE A 319 -9.85 8.53 -2.41
C PHE A 319 -9.92 10.02 -2.76
N LEU A 320 -8.85 10.77 -2.51
CA LEU A 320 -8.82 12.21 -2.68
C LEU A 320 -8.02 12.68 -3.89
N GLY A 321 -7.23 11.81 -4.52
CA GLY A 321 -6.35 12.17 -5.62
C GLY A 321 -5.31 13.25 -5.25
N LEU A 322 -4.77 13.18 -4.04
CA LEU A 322 -3.78 14.15 -3.52
C LEU A 322 -2.53 13.45 -2.98
N THR A 323 -1.38 14.10 -3.18
CA THR A 323 -0.07 13.68 -2.68
C THR A 323 0.22 14.35 -1.33
N VAL A 324 -0.44 13.90 -0.27
CA VAL A 324 -0.40 14.56 1.06
C VAL A 324 0.96 14.38 1.77
N ASN A 325 1.67 13.29 1.47
CA ASN A 325 2.91 12.89 2.13
C ASN A 325 4.07 13.89 1.99
N CYS A 326 4.06 14.74 0.96
CA CYS A 326 5.05 15.80 0.84
C CYS A 326 5.03 16.78 2.04
N ALA A 327 3.88 16.88 2.74
CA ALA A 327 3.71 17.73 3.91
C ALA A 327 4.25 17.12 5.23
N ARG A 328 4.85 15.92 5.20
CA ARG A 328 5.42 15.25 6.37
C ARG A 328 6.59 16.04 7.00
N CYS A 329 7.46 16.64 6.19
CA CYS A 329 8.69 17.28 6.66
C CYS A 329 8.63 18.81 6.72
N HIS A 330 7.83 19.42 5.86
CA HIS A 330 7.63 20.86 5.71
C HIS A 330 6.26 21.10 5.07
N ASP A 331 5.74 22.29 5.06
CA ASP A 331 4.51 22.61 4.33
C ASP A 331 4.61 22.12 2.88
N HIS A 332 3.52 21.55 2.35
CA HIS A 332 3.53 21.05 0.99
C HIS A 332 3.97 22.15 0.02
N LYS A 333 5.01 21.86 -0.78
CA LYS A 333 5.69 22.87 -1.59
C LYS A 333 4.75 23.66 -2.53
N ILE A 334 3.69 23.04 -2.99
CA ILE A 334 2.83 23.59 -4.04
C ILE A 334 1.36 23.58 -3.62
N ASP A 335 0.83 22.44 -3.16
CA ASP A 335 -0.56 22.34 -2.71
C ASP A 335 -0.76 23.00 -1.35
N PRO A 336 -1.93 23.58 -1.08
CA PRO A 336 -2.20 24.26 0.19
C PRO A 336 -2.46 23.28 1.34
N ILE A 337 -1.42 22.52 1.69
CA ILE A 337 -1.44 21.50 2.75
C ILE A 337 -0.28 21.80 3.73
N PRO A 338 -0.54 22.49 4.84
CA PRO A 338 0.47 22.73 5.87
C PRO A 338 0.91 21.44 6.56
N THR A 339 2.13 21.38 7.06
CA THR A 339 2.66 20.26 7.87
C THR A 339 1.74 19.96 9.07
N SER A 340 1.16 20.98 9.69
CA SER A 340 0.20 20.80 10.78
C SER A 340 -1.04 20.00 10.37
N GLU A 341 -1.56 20.21 9.16
CA GLU A 341 -2.69 19.44 8.64
C GLU A 341 -2.29 18.00 8.31
N TYR A 342 -1.07 17.78 7.82
CA TYR A 342 -0.55 16.42 7.65
C TYR A 342 -0.56 15.65 8.97
N TYR A 343 -0.04 16.22 10.06
CA TYR A 343 -0.07 15.55 11.37
C TYR A 343 -1.47 15.49 11.98
N SER A 344 -2.35 16.42 11.70
CA SER A 344 -3.77 16.30 12.04
C SER A 344 -4.44 15.14 11.30
N PHE A 345 -3.99 14.85 10.08
CA PHE A 345 -4.43 13.67 9.31
C PHE A 345 -3.80 12.38 9.86
N VAL A 346 -2.51 12.39 10.29
CA VAL A 346 -1.87 11.28 11.04
C VAL A 346 -2.69 10.90 12.26
N ALA A 347 -3.27 11.87 12.97
CA ALA A 347 -4.02 11.65 14.20
C ALA A 347 -5.23 10.70 14.02
N PHE A 348 -5.76 10.54 12.81
CA PHE A 348 -6.80 9.55 12.53
C PHE A 348 -6.29 8.11 12.56
N PHE A 349 -5.01 7.88 12.27
CA PHE A 349 -4.39 6.56 12.14
C PHE A 349 -3.49 6.18 13.31
N GLN A 350 -3.09 7.12 14.15
CA GLN A 350 -2.08 6.90 15.19
C GLN A 350 -2.50 5.88 16.26
N ASN A 351 -3.81 5.63 16.41
CA ASN A 351 -4.32 4.60 17.32
C ASN A 351 -4.29 3.18 16.73
N VAL A 352 -4.03 3.06 15.42
CA VAL A 352 -3.93 1.77 14.73
C VAL A 352 -2.69 1.04 15.22
N THR A 353 -2.85 -0.23 15.60
CA THR A 353 -1.71 -1.05 16.01
C THR A 353 -0.74 -1.25 14.84
N PRO A 354 0.57 -1.15 15.06
CA PRO A 354 1.54 -1.34 13.98
C PRO A 354 1.50 -2.76 13.42
N ASN A 355 1.98 -2.92 12.19
CA ASN A 355 2.25 -4.21 11.59
C ASN A 355 3.47 -4.85 12.28
N GLY A 356 3.52 -6.20 12.30
CA GLY A 356 4.68 -6.91 12.80
C GLY A 356 4.86 -6.83 14.33
N TYR A 357 6.06 -6.49 14.77
CA TYR A 357 6.44 -6.49 16.17
C TYR A 357 6.08 -5.17 16.88
N PRO A 358 5.62 -5.19 18.15
CA PRO A 358 5.32 -6.36 18.97
C PRO A 358 3.89 -6.90 18.83
N SER A 359 3.12 -6.43 17.85
CA SER A 359 1.70 -6.79 17.73
C SER A 359 1.51 -8.18 17.13
N PRO A 360 0.91 -9.10 17.86
CA PRO A 360 0.55 -10.39 17.32
C PRO A 360 -0.81 -10.41 16.62
N GLN A 361 -1.61 -9.34 16.66
CA GLN A 361 -3.02 -9.39 16.29
C GLN A 361 -3.34 -8.54 15.07
N THR A 362 -2.86 -9.00 13.92
CA THR A 362 -3.31 -8.49 12.63
C THR A 362 -4.51 -9.24 12.07
N GLU A 363 -4.97 -10.29 12.77
CA GLU A 363 -6.07 -11.13 12.35
C GLU A 363 -7.15 -11.21 13.43
N GLN A 364 -8.41 -11.24 13.01
CA GLN A 364 -9.56 -11.46 13.88
C GLN A 364 -10.46 -12.57 13.34
N PRO A 365 -11.16 -13.29 14.24
CA PRO A 365 -12.06 -14.35 13.87
C PRO A 365 -13.33 -13.81 13.21
N LEU A 366 -13.80 -14.53 12.21
CA LEU A 366 -15.05 -14.28 11.50
C LEU A 366 -16.14 -15.22 12.04
N PHE A 367 -17.35 -14.70 12.19
CA PHE A 367 -18.50 -15.45 12.67
C PHE A 367 -19.72 -15.25 11.78
N GLU A 368 -20.45 -16.32 11.51
CA GLU A 368 -21.71 -16.22 10.78
C GLU A 368 -22.78 -15.48 11.57
N ASP A 369 -22.81 -15.71 12.87
CA ASP A 369 -23.77 -15.10 13.79
C ASP A 369 -23.22 -15.00 15.24
N ALA A 370 -24.01 -14.42 16.12
CA ALA A 370 -23.68 -14.28 17.55
C ALA A 370 -23.56 -15.62 18.30
N ALA A 371 -24.29 -16.67 17.85
CA ALA A 371 -24.22 -17.99 18.47
C ALA A 371 -22.90 -18.69 18.13
N ALA A 372 -22.45 -18.59 16.86
CA ALA A 372 -21.13 -19.08 16.42
C ALA A 372 -20.00 -18.39 17.19
N ARG A 373 -20.11 -17.08 17.40
CA ARG A 373 -19.16 -16.31 18.21
C ARG A 373 -19.13 -16.80 19.65
N ALA A 374 -20.28 -16.93 20.30
CA ALA A 374 -20.37 -17.39 21.69
C ALA A 374 -19.81 -18.81 21.86
N ALA A 375 -20.08 -19.71 20.91
CA ALA A 375 -19.55 -21.07 20.90
C ALA A 375 -18.01 -21.07 20.77
N TYR A 376 -17.45 -20.25 19.89
CA TYR A 376 -16.00 -20.09 19.75
C TYR A 376 -15.36 -19.52 21.01
N ASP A 377 -15.91 -18.44 21.57
CA ASP A 377 -15.40 -17.80 22.80
C ASP A 377 -15.43 -18.79 23.98
N ALA A 378 -16.48 -19.60 24.09
CA ALA A 378 -16.58 -20.68 25.10
C ALA A 378 -15.50 -21.75 24.85
N ALA A 379 -15.25 -22.16 23.63
CA ALA A 379 -14.23 -23.16 23.30
C ALA A 379 -12.81 -22.63 23.57
N VAL A 380 -12.52 -21.37 23.27
CA VAL A 380 -11.25 -20.70 23.59
C VAL A 380 -11.04 -20.65 25.11
N GLU A 381 -12.06 -20.25 25.85
CA GLU A 381 -11.96 -20.20 27.31
C GLU A 381 -11.78 -21.59 27.92
N ALA A 382 -12.47 -22.61 27.40
CA ALA A 382 -12.28 -24.01 27.84
C ALA A 382 -10.86 -24.51 27.54
N ASN A 383 -10.35 -24.22 26.34
CA ASN A 383 -8.97 -24.59 25.98
C ASN A 383 -7.94 -23.86 26.86
N ARG A 384 -8.13 -22.56 27.14
CA ARG A 384 -7.27 -21.79 28.05
C ARG A 384 -7.25 -22.42 29.44
N LYS A 385 -8.42 -22.74 30.02
CA LYS A 385 -8.52 -23.39 31.33
C LYS A 385 -7.79 -24.73 31.36
N GLN A 386 -7.91 -25.53 30.32
CA GLN A 386 -7.18 -26.80 30.22
C GLN A 386 -5.67 -26.58 30.14
N ILE A 387 -5.20 -25.60 29.38
CA ILE A 387 -3.77 -25.21 29.30
C ILE A 387 -3.28 -24.81 30.72
N ASP A 388 -4.00 -23.92 31.40
CA ASP A 388 -3.63 -23.42 32.74
C ASP A 388 -3.59 -24.56 33.77
N GLN A 389 -4.57 -25.45 33.76
CA GLN A 389 -4.63 -26.63 34.64
C GLN A 389 -3.47 -27.60 34.36
N THR A 390 -3.20 -27.89 33.07
CA THR A 390 -2.12 -28.80 32.69
C THR A 390 -0.76 -28.21 33.03
N GLN A 391 -0.57 -26.90 32.80
CA GLN A 391 0.66 -26.19 33.16
C GLN A 391 0.87 -26.17 34.68
N ALA A 392 -0.19 -25.98 35.45
CA ALA A 392 -0.11 -26.05 36.93
C ALA A 392 0.33 -27.44 37.40
N GLN A 393 -0.22 -28.53 36.83
CA GLN A 393 0.19 -29.88 37.13
C GLN A 393 1.67 -30.15 36.79
N ILE A 394 2.12 -29.69 35.64
CA ILE A 394 3.53 -29.76 35.21
C ILE A 394 4.41 -29.03 36.25
N THR A 395 4.03 -27.83 36.65
CA THR A 395 4.77 -27.00 37.60
C THR A 395 4.92 -27.69 38.97
N VAL A 396 3.91 -28.42 39.41
CA VAL A 396 3.98 -29.22 40.66
C VAL A 396 5.04 -30.34 40.54
N ILE A 397 5.08 -31.06 39.42
CA ILE A 397 6.06 -32.13 39.19
C ILE A 397 7.48 -31.55 39.01
N GLU A 398 7.61 -30.42 38.29
CA GLU A 398 8.89 -29.72 38.15
C GLU A 398 9.42 -29.22 39.50
N LYS A 399 8.54 -28.79 40.40
CA LYS A 399 8.90 -28.41 41.77
C LYS A 399 9.34 -29.64 42.57
N GLU A 400 8.58 -30.73 42.52
CA GLU A 400 8.92 -32.00 43.21
C GLU A 400 10.29 -32.54 42.75
N PHE A 401 10.54 -32.50 41.43
CA PHE A 401 11.83 -32.89 40.86
C PHE A 401 12.98 -32.00 41.35
N ARG A 402 12.78 -30.70 41.39
CA ARG A 402 13.76 -29.73 41.91
C ARG A 402 14.05 -29.95 43.37
N ASP A 403 13.03 -30.14 44.18
CA ASP A 403 13.19 -30.36 45.62
C ASP A 403 13.95 -31.66 45.89
N LYS A 404 13.68 -32.74 45.12
CA LYS A 404 14.42 -34.00 45.20
C LYS A 404 15.85 -33.92 44.66
N LEU A 405 16.08 -33.13 43.60
CA LEU A 405 17.41 -32.86 43.04
C LEU A 405 18.27 -32.12 44.06
N VAL A 406 17.71 -31.06 44.67
CA VAL A 406 18.38 -30.25 45.72
C VAL A 406 18.64 -31.12 46.96
N SER A 407 17.74 -32.03 47.38
CA SER A 407 17.95 -32.90 48.50
C SER A 407 19.02 -33.99 48.25
N ARG A 408 19.25 -34.36 47.00
CA ARG A 408 20.39 -35.25 46.60
C ARG A 408 21.73 -34.51 46.55
N GLU A 409 21.70 -33.20 46.16
CA GLU A 409 22.87 -32.34 46.07
C GLU A 409 23.21 -31.66 47.41
N SER A 410 22.33 -31.64 48.37
CA SER A 410 22.57 -31.03 49.68
C SER A 410 23.41 -31.93 50.59
N THR A 411 24.68 -32.05 50.28
CA THR A 411 25.72 -31.95 51.29
C THR A 411 25.86 -30.47 51.58
N THR A 412 25.42 -30.00 52.74
CA THR A 412 25.60 -28.72 53.38
C THR A 412 26.64 -27.80 52.74
N GLU A 413 26.25 -27.01 51.74
CA GLU A 413 27.09 -25.91 51.28
C GLU A 413 26.85 -24.71 52.22
N VAL A 414 27.85 -24.44 53.05
CA VAL A 414 27.93 -23.17 53.76
C VAL A 414 28.15 -22.09 52.68
N PRO A 415 27.37 -21.00 52.67
CA PRO A 415 27.56 -19.94 51.67
C PRO A 415 28.97 -19.42 51.64
N ASP A 416 29.55 -19.20 50.41
CA ASP A 416 30.91 -18.69 50.21
C ASP A 416 31.02 -17.21 50.60
N LEU A 417 29.92 -16.47 50.72
CA LEU A 417 29.87 -15.06 51.11
C LEU A 417 29.19 -14.88 52.49
N ASP A 418 29.64 -13.89 53.21
CA ASP A 418 29.02 -13.35 54.44
C ASP A 418 28.89 -11.83 54.33
N ASP A 419 27.99 -11.26 55.16
CA ASP A 419 27.81 -9.82 55.35
C ASP A 419 27.72 -9.02 54.07
N VAL A 420 26.91 -9.50 53.10
CA VAL A 420 26.77 -8.80 51.79
C VAL A 420 25.91 -7.56 51.97
N GLU A 421 26.48 -6.42 51.65
CA GLU A 421 25.82 -5.11 51.64
C GLU A 421 25.86 -4.56 50.24
N TYR A 422 24.83 -3.78 49.82
CA TYR A 422 24.84 -3.06 48.57
C TYR A 422 24.61 -1.56 48.77
N LYS A 423 25.17 -0.79 47.81
CA LYS A 423 24.89 0.62 47.60
C LYS A 423 24.25 0.74 46.21
N PHE A 424 23.11 1.40 46.09
CA PHE A 424 22.40 1.64 44.84
C PHE A 424 22.56 3.09 44.40
N TYR A 425 22.84 3.31 43.13
CA TYR A 425 23.07 4.62 42.50
C TYR A 425 22.16 4.79 41.30
N ARG A 426 21.70 6.02 41.08
CA ARG A 426 20.81 6.34 39.97
C ARG A 426 21.50 7.39 39.11
N ASP A 427 22.03 6.96 37.98
CA ASP A 427 22.55 7.81 36.91
C ASP A 427 22.76 6.97 35.63
N THR A 428 23.14 7.63 34.53
CA THR A 428 23.47 6.99 33.25
C THR A 428 24.96 7.05 33.00
N TRP A 429 25.59 5.92 32.77
CA TRP A 429 27.01 5.80 32.48
C TRP A 429 27.24 4.91 31.27
N ASP A 430 28.34 5.18 30.55
CA ASP A 430 28.89 4.35 29.44
C ASP A 430 30.08 3.55 29.88
N LYS A 431 30.63 3.87 31.04
CA LYS A 431 31.75 3.18 31.72
C LYS A 431 31.53 3.21 33.22
N LEU A 432 32.20 2.30 33.92
CA LEU A 432 32.15 2.24 35.38
C LEU A 432 32.59 3.57 35.99
N PRO A 433 31.70 4.27 36.69
CA PRO A 433 32.09 5.50 37.39
C PRO A 433 32.95 5.19 38.62
N ASP A 434 33.57 6.22 39.15
CA ASP A 434 34.14 6.16 40.52
C ASP A 434 32.98 6.27 41.52
N PHE A 435 32.42 5.11 41.89
CA PHE A 435 31.31 5.03 42.82
C PHE A 435 31.62 5.56 44.21
N ASP A 436 32.91 5.60 44.59
CA ASP A 436 33.34 6.12 45.93
C ASP A 436 33.25 7.67 45.97
N ALA A 437 33.27 8.32 44.83
CA ALA A 437 33.07 9.77 44.71
C ALA A 437 31.55 10.13 44.62
N LEU A 438 30.65 9.14 44.50
CA LEU A 438 29.23 9.36 44.30
C LEU A 438 28.44 9.10 45.60
N LYS A 439 27.31 9.77 45.76
CA LYS A 439 26.40 9.57 46.88
C LYS A 439 25.36 8.49 46.52
N PRO A 440 25.31 7.36 47.28
CA PRO A 440 24.30 6.31 47.01
C PRO A 440 22.90 6.81 47.38
N GLU A 441 21.91 6.35 46.64
CA GLU A 441 20.48 6.57 46.91
C GLU A 441 20.01 5.64 48.04
N THR A 442 20.51 4.40 48.07
CA THR A 442 20.15 3.39 49.07
C THR A 442 21.38 2.62 49.47
N VAL A 443 21.45 2.32 50.78
CA VAL A 443 22.45 1.41 51.35
C VAL A 443 21.66 0.39 52.20
N ALA A 444 21.85 -0.90 51.93
CA ALA A 444 21.17 -1.96 52.65
C ALA A 444 21.94 -3.29 52.58
N LYS A 445 21.63 -4.19 53.53
CA LYS A 445 22.14 -5.57 53.51
C LYS A 445 21.22 -6.47 52.67
N LEU A 446 21.83 -7.44 52.00
CA LEU A 446 21.09 -8.45 51.23
C LEU A 446 20.70 -9.60 52.20
N GLU A 447 19.44 -10.02 52.11
CA GLU A 447 18.91 -11.13 52.89
C GLU A 447 19.59 -12.49 52.59
N ARG A 448 20.15 -12.61 51.38
CA ARG A 448 20.85 -13.80 50.89
C ARG A 448 22.32 -13.44 50.62
N PRO A 449 23.23 -14.32 50.94
CA PRO A 449 24.66 -14.05 50.76
C PRO A 449 25.11 -14.25 49.28
N TYR A 450 24.47 -13.50 48.34
CA TYR A 450 24.80 -13.43 46.93
C TYR A 450 24.71 -12.00 46.46
N PHE A 451 25.57 -11.60 45.49
CA PHE A 451 25.40 -10.33 44.86
C PHE A 451 24.15 -10.34 43.98
N ASP A 452 23.15 -9.56 44.35
CA ASP A 452 21.82 -9.59 43.75
C ASP A 452 21.41 -8.18 43.26
N ILE A 453 21.12 -8.07 41.97
CA ILE A 453 20.69 -6.81 41.36
C ILE A 453 19.16 -6.62 41.36
N THR A 454 18.40 -7.57 41.93
CA THR A 454 16.93 -7.48 42.05
C THR A 454 16.43 -6.31 42.88
N PRO A 455 17.17 -5.72 43.81
CA PRO A 455 16.77 -4.50 44.52
C PRO A 455 16.75 -3.24 43.64
N ALA A 456 17.16 -3.30 42.37
CA ALA A 456 17.07 -2.16 41.47
C ALA A 456 15.65 -1.67 41.29
N THR A 457 15.41 -0.38 41.52
CA THR A 457 14.10 0.28 41.43
C THR A 457 13.73 0.70 40.02
N ARG A 458 14.59 0.41 39.03
CA ARG A 458 14.41 0.78 37.61
C ARG A 458 15.05 -0.27 36.70
N GLU A 459 14.68 -0.24 35.42
CA GLU A 459 15.18 -1.21 34.43
C GLU A 459 16.53 -0.83 33.85
N PHE A 460 16.81 0.48 33.70
CA PHE A 460 17.98 1.03 33.04
C PHE A 460 18.59 2.18 33.83
N SER A 461 19.83 2.54 33.51
CA SER A 461 20.51 3.74 34.03
C SER A 461 20.64 3.71 35.54
N PHE A 462 21.31 2.69 36.10
CA PHE A 462 21.58 2.52 37.52
C PHE A 462 22.89 1.80 37.76
N GLY A 463 23.40 1.89 39.00
CA GLY A 463 24.58 1.15 39.43
C GLY A 463 24.49 0.55 40.81
N PHE A 464 25.29 -0.46 41.07
CA PHE A 464 25.45 -1.10 42.36
C PHE A 464 26.93 -1.16 42.72
N VAL A 465 27.20 -0.99 44.00
CA VAL A 465 28.40 -1.45 44.67
C VAL A 465 28.03 -2.48 45.70
N PHE A 466 28.46 -3.70 45.51
CA PHE A 466 28.32 -4.75 46.48
C PHE A 466 29.63 -4.93 47.24
N THR A 467 29.54 -5.15 48.57
CA THR A 467 30.68 -5.49 49.44
C THR A 467 30.32 -6.65 50.35
N GLY A 468 31.28 -7.50 50.69
CA GLY A 468 31.05 -8.65 51.58
C GLY A 468 32.38 -9.32 51.97
N ASP A 469 32.23 -10.43 52.68
CA ASP A 469 33.33 -11.29 53.06
C ASP A 469 33.29 -12.61 52.27
N LEU A 470 34.31 -12.89 51.46
CA LEU A 470 34.49 -14.17 50.78
C LEU A 470 35.24 -15.15 51.67
N LYS A 471 34.66 -16.33 51.92
CA LYS A 471 35.27 -17.42 52.70
C LYS A 471 36.19 -18.26 51.81
N VAL A 472 37.47 -18.06 51.91
CA VAL A 472 38.49 -18.80 51.15
C VAL A 472 38.85 -20.05 51.96
N PRO A 473 38.66 -21.28 51.39
CA PRO A 473 38.80 -22.51 52.18
C PRO A 473 40.25 -22.93 52.41
N ALA A 474 41.21 -22.58 51.53
CA ALA A 474 42.58 -22.98 51.59
C ALA A 474 43.51 -21.94 50.89
N ASP A 475 44.79 -21.95 51.22
CA ASP A 475 45.79 -21.21 50.48
C ASP A 475 45.98 -21.85 49.09
N ALA A 476 45.44 -21.20 48.01
CA ALA A 476 45.47 -21.79 46.67
C ALA A 476 45.21 -20.74 45.59
N GLU A 477 45.44 -21.14 44.34
CA GLU A 477 44.97 -20.40 43.17
C GLU A 477 43.48 -20.63 42.94
N TYR A 478 42.70 -19.55 42.85
CA TYR A 478 41.28 -19.53 42.52
C TYR A 478 41.02 -18.83 41.19
N THR A 479 40.06 -19.34 40.43
CA THR A 479 39.64 -18.76 39.16
C THR A 479 38.29 -18.11 39.35
N PHE A 480 38.18 -16.81 39.05
CA PHE A 480 36.93 -16.07 39.00
C PHE A 480 36.46 -15.88 37.56
N LEU A 481 35.16 -15.94 37.37
CA LEU A 481 34.49 -15.71 36.09
C LEU A 481 33.43 -14.63 36.32
N LEU A 482 33.55 -13.52 35.56
CA LEU A 482 32.63 -12.37 35.62
C LEU A 482 32.03 -12.10 34.24
N ASP A 483 30.71 -12.04 34.17
CA ASP A 483 29.94 -11.68 33.00
C ASP A 483 28.82 -10.72 33.41
N SER A 484 28.57 -9.69 32.62
CA SER A 484 27.58 -8.66 32.97
C SER A 484 26.99 -7.98 31.74
N ASP A 485 25.83 -7.39 31.93
CA ASP A 485 25.18 -6.43 31.03
C ASP A 485 24.87 -5.20 31.91
N ASP A 486 25.53 -4.07 31.90
CA ASP A 486 26.76 -3.67 31.18
C ASP A 486 28.05 -3.86 32.03
N GLY A 487 28.75 -2.77 32.36
CA GLY A 487 30.06 -2.84 32.94
C GLY A 487 30.13 -3.32 34.38
N SER A 488 31.13 -4.13 34.70
CA SER A 488 31.37 -4.64 36.04
C SER A 488 32.88 -4.75 36.38
N ARG A 489 33.16 -4.70 37.69
CA ARG A 489 34.50 -4.85 38.24
C ARG A 489 34.48 -5.70 39.51
N LEU A 490 35.37 -6.66 39.59
CA LEU A 490 35.62 -7.45 40.79
C LEU A 490 36.92 -7.02 41.44
N SER A 491 36.88 -6.75 42.74
CA SER A 491 38.06 -6.49 43.58
C SER A 491 38.05 -7.39 44.81
N ILE A 492 39.25 -7.86 45.24
CA ILE A 492 39.46 -8.64 46.46
C ILE A 492 40.58 -7.99 47.27
N ASP A 493 40.32 -7.76 48.57
CA ASP A 493 41.22 -7.04 49.48
C ASP A 493 41.72 -5.68 48.94
N GLY A 494 40.88 -5.01 48.13
CA GLY A 494 41.18 -3.72 47.51
C GLY A 494 41.93 -3.80 46.20
N GLU A 495 42.37 -4.97 45.75
CA GLU A 495 43.02 -5.18 44.47
C GLU A 495 42.02 -5.54 43.40
N GLN A 496 42.10 -4.91 42.23
CA GLN A 496 41.25 -5.22 41.10
C GLN A 496 41.66 -6.56 40.46
N ILE A 497 40.73 -7.54 40.49
CA ILE A 497 40.95 -8.89 39.93
C ILE A 497 40.42 -8.97 38.49
N LEU A 498 39.22 -8.44 38.24
CA LEU A 498 38.59 -8.43 36.92
C LEU A 498 37.92 -7.10 36.61
N LEU A 499 38.03 -6.68 35.39
CA LEU A 499 37.36 -5.52 34.85
C LEU A 499 36.69 -5.92 33.52
N TYR A 500 35.38 -5.70 33.42
CA TYR A 500 34.58 -5.84 32.21
C TYR A 500 33.77 -4.55 32.05
N ASP A 501 34.37 -3.53 31.46
CA ASP A 501 33.84 -2.17 31.44
C ASP A 501 33.24 -1.83 30.08
N GLY A 502 32.33 -0.84 30.05
CA GLY A 502 31.65 -0.32 28.87
C GLY A 502 30.22 -0.84 28.68
N ILE A 503 29.58 -0.42 27.57
CA ILE A 503 28.26 -0.87 27.18
C ILE A 503 28.38 -2.18 26.39
N HIS A 504 27.87 -3.26 26.89
CA HIS A 504 27.90 -4.59 26.26
C HIS A 504 26.85 -5.54 26.84
N GLY A 505 26.45 -6.56 26.11
CA GLY A 505 25.59 -7.63 26.61
C GLY A 505 26.36 -8.78 27.27
N VAL A 506 25.65 -9.64 27.98
CA VAL A 506 26.17 -10.91 28.51
C VAL A 506 26.55 -11.90 27.43
N GLY A 507 27.43 -12.85 27.75
CA GLY A 507 27.81 -13.97 26.87
C GLY A 507 29.29 -13.99 26.47
N SER A 508 30.11 -13.07 27.01
CA SER A 508 31.55 -13.02 26.81
C SER A 508 32.31 -12.88 28.14
N PRO A 509 32.18 -13.88 29.03
CA PRO A 509 32.74 -13.77 30.40
C PRO A 509 34.24 -13.54 30.41
N LYS A 510 34.69 -12.69 31.35
CA LYS A 510 36.09 -12.48 31.67
C LYS A 510 36.50 -13.40 32.80
N SER A 511 37.70 -13.92 32.75
CA SER A 511 38.23 -14.79 33.79
C SER A 511 39.62 -14.33 34.29
N ALA A 512 39.86 -14.50 35.55
CA ALA A 512 41.17 -14.27 36.14
C ALA A 512 41.49 -15.31 37.20
N LYS A 513 42.80 -15.60 37.37
CA LYS A 513 43.34 -16.45 38.41
C LYS A 513 44.02 -15.60 39.45
N VAL A 514 43.77 -15.91 40.70
CA VAL A 514 44.35 -15.18 41.84
C VAL A 514 44.75 -16.14 42.96
N MET A 515 45.91 -15.94 43.57
CA MET A 515 46.39 -16.64 44.75
C MET A 515 45.74 -16.02 46.00
N LEU A 516 44.88 -16.77 46.68
CA LEU A 516 44.21 -16.32 47.91
C LEU A 516 44.69 -17.15 49.09
N LYS A 517 44.84 -16.48 50.23
CA LYS A 517 45.08 -17.16 51.49
C LYS A 517 43.77 -17.57 52.17
N ALA A 518 43.74 -18.70 52.84
CA ALA A 518 42.59 -19.17 53.60
C ALA A 518 42.08 -18.11 54.60
N GLY A 519 40.78 -18.13 54.86
CA GLY A 519 40.10 -17.20 55.77
C GLY A 519 39.13 -16.23 55.02
N ARG A 520 38.71 -15.17 55.70
CA ARG A 520 37.82 -14.16 55.19
C ARG A 520 38.59 -13.12 54.35
N ARG A 521 38.16 -12.86 53.16
CA ARG A 521 38.69 -11.84 52.25
C ARG A 521 37.62 -10.84 51.92
N LYS A 522 37.97 -9.54 51.94
CA LYS A 522 37.04 -8.48 51.51
C LYS A 522 36.86 -8.58 50.04
N ILE A 523 35.60 -8.77 49.57
CA ILE A 523 35.22 -8.81 48.17
C ILE A 523 34.29 -7.63 47.84
N ARG A 524 34.56 -6.98 46.71
CA ARG A 524 33.72 -5.89 46.20
C ARG A 524 33.40 -6.14 44.74
N VAL A 525 32.15 -5.87 44.34
CA VAL A 525 31.68 -5.89 42.95
C VAL A 525 31.04 -4.55 42.65
N ASP A 526 31.61 -3.82 41.68
CA ASP A 526 30.97 -2.65 41.11
C ASP A 526 30.26 -3.07 39.82
N TYR A 527 29.06 -2.54 39.57
CA TYR A 527 28.24 -2.85 38.43
C TYR A 527 27.42 -1.62 37.99
N PHE A 528 27.27 -1.39 36.68
CA PHE A 528 26.29 -0.46 36.18
C PHE A 528 25.52 -1.06 35.03
N GLN A 529 24.25 -0.60 34.91
CA GLN A 529 23.34 -0.85 33.80
C GLN A 529 23.20 0.45 33.00
N GLY A 530 23.50 0.44 31.71
CA GLY A 530 23.35 1.54 30.79
C GLY A 530 21.89 1.87 30.43
N PRO A 531 21.67 2.72 29.40
CA PRO A 531 20.33 3.20 29.05
C PRO A 531 19.47 2.18 28.29
N THR A 532 20.03 1.08 27.78
CA THR A 532 19.35 0.04 27.01
C THR A 532 19.92 -1.33 27.31
N GLY A 533 19.30 -2.39 26.81
CA GLY A 533 19.79 -3.76 26.96
C GLY A 533 19.03 -4.57 28.01
N ASP A 534 19.53 -5.78 28.28
CA ASP A 534 19.02 -6.65 29.36
C ASP A 534 19.92 -6.51 30.58
N LYS A 535 19.35 -6.52 31.79
CA LYS A 535 20.16 -6.45 33.01
C LYS A 535 20.68 -7.83 33.44
N GLY A 536 21.97 -7.92 33.76
CA GLY A 536 22.59 -9.16 34.20
C GLY A 536 23.93 -8.99 34.91
N LEU A 537 24.10 -9.71 35.98
CA LEU A 537 25.39 -9.83 36.73
C LEU A 537 25.62 -11.29 37.10
N TYR A 538 26.69 -11.88 36.58
CA TYR A 538 27.06 -13.28 36.79
C TYR A 538 28.49 -13.32 37.28
N LEU A 539 28.65 -13.76 38.53
CA LEU A 539 29.96 -13.98 39.15
C LEU A 539 30.00 -15.39 39.71
N SER A 540 31.02 -16.14 39.29
CA SER A 540 31.30 -17.47 39.87
C SER A 540 32.79 -17.62 40.11
N TRP A 541 33.12 -18.63 40.95
CA TRP A 541 34.52 -18.95 41.24
C TRP A 541 34.73 -20.45 41.31
N SER A 542 36.00 -20.83 41.14
CA SER A 542 36.43 -22.24 41.20
C SER A 542 37.77 -22.29 41.98
N GLY A 543 37.98 -23.40 42.68
CA GLY A 543 39.19 -23.64 43.46
C GLY A 543 39.40 -25.11 43.81
N PRO A 544 40.32 -25.44 44.69
CA PRO A 544 40.57 -26.84 45.08
C PRO A 544 39.33 -27.52 45.64
N GLY A 545 38.90 -28.56 44.98
CA GLY A 545 37.74 -29.38 45.36
C GLY A 545 36.36 -28.86 44.96
N PHE A 546 36.27 -27.73 44.23
CA PHE A 546 35.02 -27.22 43.73
C PHE A 546 35.19 -26.45 42.40
N ALA A 547 34.13 -26.39 41.60
CA ALA A 547 34.08 -25.66 40.33
C ALA A 547 32.75 -24.91 40.20
N ASN A 548 32.84 -23.72 39.59
CA ASN A 548 31.69 -22.89 39.20
C ASN A 548 30.63 -22.60 40.31
N ARG A 549 31.11 -22.35 41.57
CA ARG A 549 30.23 -21.86 42.62
C ARG A 549 29.83 -20.42 42.34
N HIS A 550 28.51 -20.15 42.43
CA HIS A 550 27.97 -18.81 42.16
C HIS A 550 28.10 -17.90 43.37
N LEU A 551 28.64 -16.70 43.13
CA LEU A 551 28.66 -15.59 44.07
C LEU A 551 27.58 -14.54 43.80
N SER A 552 26.98 -14.55 42.59
CA SER A 552 25.84 -13.70 42.23
C SER A 552 24.52 -14.49 42.20
N ALA A 553 23.41 -13.79 42.51
CA ALA A 553 22.07 -14.34 42.39
C ALA A 553 21.71 -14.59 40.92
N PRO A 554 20.96 -15.68 40.60
CA PRO A 554 20.54 -15.93 39.21
C PRO A 554 19.51 -14.89 38.74
N SER A 555 19.78 -14.26 37.60
CA SER A 555 18.86 -13.30 36.93
C SER A 555 17.62 -13.99 36.34
N GLU A 556 16.62 -13.17 35.84
CA GLU A 556 15.43 -13.71 35.19
C GLU A 556 15.72 -14.49 33.89
N LYS A 557 16.76 -14.14 33.12
CA LYS A 557 17.26 -14.96 32.00
C LYS A 557 17.84 -16.29 32.51
N GLY A 558 18.50 -16.29 33.64
CA GLY A 558 18.92 -17.52 34.34
C GLY A 558 17.73 -18.39 34.76
N ARG A 559 16.54 -17.82 35.00
CA ARG A 559 15.31 -18.63 35.22
C ARG A 559 14.86 -19.35 33.96
N ASN A 560 14.95 -18.73 32.80
CA ASN A 560 14.62 -19.38 31.51
C ASN A 560 15.72 -20.37 31.04
N ALA A 561 16.98 -20.08 31.29
CA ALA A 561 18.09 -21.04 31.14
C ALA A 561 17.92 -22.19 32.15
N LYS A 562 17.63 -21.93 33.42
CA LYS A 562 17.30 -22.95 34.42
C LYS A 562 16.05 -23.75 34.06
N ARG A 563 15.07 -23.19 33.35
CA ARG A 563 13.92 -23.96 32.86
C ARG A 563 14.33 -24.88 31.72
N ARG A 564 15.21 -24.47 30.80
CA ARG A 564 15.80 -25.35 29.78
C ARG A 564 16.69 -26.44 30.42
N ASP A 565 17.51 -26.05 31.38
CA ASP A 565 18.35 -26.97 32.15
C ASP A 565 17.51 -27.92 32.97
N LEU A 566 16.40 -27.46 33.58
CA LEU A 566 15.47 -28.28 34.32
C LEU A 566 14.74 -29.29 33.42
N VAL A 567 14.31 -28.86 32.22
CA VAL A 567 13.67 -29.74 31.22
C VAL A 567 14.67 -30.78 30.70
N ALA A 568 15.93 -30.38 30.42
CA ALA A 568 17.00 -31.28 30.03
C ALA A 568 17.33 -32.29 31.18
N ALA A 569 17.52 -31.81 32.40
CA ALA A 569 17.75 -32.65 33.57
C ALA A 569 16.57 -33.59 33.87
N MET A 570 15.32 -33.11 33.70
CA MET A 570 14.11 -33.90 33.79
C MET A 570 14.08 -35.03 32.74
N LYS A 571 14.49 -34.73 31.52
CA LYS A 571 14.57 -35.70 30.41
C LYS A 571 15.64 -36.77 30.71
N GLU A 572 16.80 -36.38 31.25
CA GLU A 572 17.93 -37.28 31.51
C GLU A 572 17.74 -38.08 32.82
N ASN A 573 17.36 -37.40 33.90
CA ASN A 573 17.37 -37.98 35.24
C ASN A 573 15.97 -38.10 35.89
N GLY A 574 14.92 -37.65 35.22
CA GLY A 574 13.57 -37.57 35.77
C GLY A 574 13.02 -38.90 36.19
N ARG A 575 13.28 -39.98 35.44
CA ARG A 575 12.85 -41.34 35.76
C ARG A 575 13.53 -41.89 37.01
N GLU A 576 14.79 -41.52 37.23
CA GLU A 576 15.56 -41.96 38.40
C GLU A 576 15.15 -41.19 39.67
N ILE A 577 14.96 -39.86 39.55
CA ILE A 577 14.69 -38.95 40.65
C ILE A 577 13.23 -38.97 41.08
N LEU A 578 12.29 -38.97 40.16
CA LEU A 578 10.84 -38.94 40.40
C LEU A 578 10.23 -40.34 40.53
N GLY A 579 10.92 -41.37 40.00
CA GLY A 579 10.36 -42.69 39.75
C GLY A 579 9.62 -42.78 38.41
N LYS A 580 9.41 -44.01 37.94
CA LYS A 580 8.85 -44.31 36.61
C LYS A 580 7.48 -43.62 36.37
N ASP A 581 6.55 -43.85 37.28
CA ASP A 581 5.15 -43.43 37.08
C ASP A 581 5.01 -41.90 37.04
N ARG A 582 5.72 -41.19 37.91
CA ARG A 582 5.68 -39.73 38.00
C ARG A 582 6.37 -39.05 36.78
N HIS A 583 7.44 -39.68 36.28
CA HIS A 583 8.10 -39.23 35.08
C HIS A 583 7.25 -39.47 33.79
N GLU A 584 6.56 -40.61 33.71
CA GLU A 584 5.61 -40.90 32.65
C GLU A 584 4.41 -39.93 32.69
N GLU A 585 3.91 -39.57 33.87
CA GLU A 585 2.88 -38.54 34.04
C GLU A 585 3.36 -37.17 33.53
N TYR A 586 4.57 -36.75 33.89
CA TYR A 586 5.17 -35.49 33.37
C TYR A 586 5.26 -35.48 31.84
N THR A 587 5.73 -36.57 31.26
CA THR A 587 5.86 -36.70 29.79
C THR A 587 4.50 -36.65 29.08
N LYS A 588 3.48 -37.28 29.69
CA LYS A 588 2.11 -37.24 29.17
C LYS A 588 1.51 -35.85 29.27
N LEU A 589 1.70 -35.16 30.41
CA LEU A 589 1.20 -33.78 30.59
C LEU A 589 1.87 -32.78 29.64
N THR A 590 3.19 -32.87 29.44
CA THR A 590 3.93 -32.03 28.48
C THR A 590 3.44 -32.23 27.07
N LYS A 591 3.24 -33.49 26.67
CA LYS A 591 2.67 -33.81 25.36
C LYS A 591 1.25 -33.26 25.21
N SER A 592 0.41 -33.45 26.21
CA SER A 592 -0.96 -32.91 26.24
C SER A 592 -0.97 -31.37 26.17
N LEU A 593 -0.06 -30.69 26.87
CA LEU A 593 0.08 -29.24 26.84
C LEU A 593 0.47 -28.75 25.40
N ASP A 594 1.39 -29.44 24.78
CA ASP A 594 1.79 -29.15 23.41
C ASP A 594 0.66 -29.36 22.39
N GLU A 595 -0.13 -30.43 22.61
CA GLU A 595 -1.34 -30.70 21.81
C GLU A 595 -2.41 -29.63 22.02
N LEU A 596 -2.70 -29.21 23.24
CA LEU A 596 -3.65 -28.14 23.56
C LEU A 596 -3.21 -26.79 22.96
N LYS A 597 -1.92 -26.46 23.02
CA LYS A 597 -1.36 -25.24 22.43
C LYS A 597 -1.38 -25.26 20.89
N ARG A 598 -1.26 -26.43 20.29
CA ARG A 598 -1.29 -26.62 18.83
C ARG A 598 -2.72 -26.65 18.29
N ASN A 599 -3.61 -27.36 18.97
CA ASN A 599 -5.00 -27.57 18.57
C ASN A 599 -5.90 -26.48 19.18
N LYS A 600 -5.60 -25.20 18.86
CA LYS A 600 -6.49 -24.11 19.26
C LYS A 600 -7.86 -24.24 18.58
N PRO A 601 -8.95 -23.78 19.20
CA PRO A 601 -10.25 -23.69 18.53
C PRO A 601 -10.08 -22.98 17.18
N ALA A 602 -10.54 -23.63 16.11
CA ALA A 602 -10.41 -23.11 14.76
C ALA A 602 -11.67 -22.33 14.36
N THR A 603 -11.47 -21.22 13.69
CA THR A 603 -12.49 -20.48 12.96
C THR A 603 -11.83 -19.79 11.78
N ASP A 604 -12.65 -19.29 10.87
CA ASP A 604 -12.16 -18.43 9.81
C ASP A 604 -11.58 -17.14 10.39
N MET A 605 -10.43 -16.71 9.87
CA MET A 605 -9.73 -15.51 10.30
C MET A 605 -9.66 -14.49 9.17
N ALA A 606 -9.74 -13.21 9.50
CA ALA A 606 -9.51 -12.11 8.54
C ALA A 606 -8.30 -11.28 8.96
N LEU A 607 -7.47 -10.95 8.01
CA LEU A 607 -6.48 -9.88 8.13
C LEU A 607 -7.25 -8.56 8.24
N CYS A 608 -7.06 -7.80 9.31
CA CYS A 608 -7.87 -6.61 9.59
C CYS A 608 -7.12 -5.56 10.42
N VAL A 609 -7.72 -4.39 10.56
CA VAL A 609 -7.25 -3.36 11.46
C VAL A 609 -7.51 -3.73 12.92
N THR A 610 -6.64 -3.28 13.82
CA THR A 610 -6.86 -3.25 15.26
C THR A 610 -6.37 -1.93 15.82
N GLU A 611 -6.96 -1.45 16.91
CA GLU A 611 -6.54 -0.24 17.63
C GLU A 611 -6.10 -0.58 19.06
N HIS A 612 -5.30 0.31 19.67
CA HIS A 612 -4.86 0.19 21.05
C HIS A 612 -6.00 0.37 22.08
N GLY A 613 -7.19 0.73 21.61
CA GLY A 613 -8.39 0.93 22.42
C GLY A 613 -9.11 2.24 22.13
N PRO A 614 -10.08 2.63 22.98
CA PRO A 614 -10.89 3.83 22.72
C PRO A 614 -10.14 5.15 22.93
N ASN A 615 -9.04 5.12 23.66
CA ASN A 615 -8.26 6.32 23.99
C ASN A 615 -7.04 6.39 23.08
N ALA A 616 -7.17 7.15 22.01
CA ALA A 616 -6.07 7.34 21.08
C ALA A 616 -4.97 8.23 21.69
N PRO A 617 -3.69 7.98 21.38
CA PRO A 617 -2.58 8.80 21.86
C PRO A 617 -2.65 10.24 21.30
N GLU A 618 -1.96 11.15 21.99
CA GLU A 618 -1.76 12.53 21.49
C GLU A 618 -0.84 12.51 20.27
N THR A 619 -1.15 13.34 19.28
CA THR A 619 -0.34 13.51 18.08
C THR A 619 0.43 14.82 18.14
N THR A 620 1.69 14.78 17.72
CA THR A 620 2.55 15.98 17.65
C THR A 620 3.12 16.14 16.24
N ILE A 621 3.37 17.38 15.85
CA ILE A 621 4.11 17.68 14.64
C ILE A 621 5.56 17.23 14.83
N LEU A 622 6.10 16.46 13.90
CA LEU A 622 7.49 16.04 13.95
C LEU A 622 8.36 17.03 13.17
N LYS A 623 9.36 17.60 13.81
CA LYS A 623 10.27 18.55 13.18
C LYS A 623 11.04 17.85 12.06
N ARG A 624 10.84 18.30 10.81
CA ARG A 624 11.41 17.68 9.60
C ARG A 624 11.07 16.18 9.44
N GLY A 625 9.91 15.76 9.92
CA GLY A 625 9.49 14.36 9.84
C GLY A 625 10.22 13.39 10.77
N ASN A 626 11.05 13.89 11.70
CA ASN A 626 11.83 13.05 12.59
C ASN A 626 11.04 12.68 13.86
N PRO A 627 10.72 11.39 14.08
CA PRO A 627 9.98 10.94 15.26
C PRO A 627 10.67 11.23 16.61
N GLN A 628 11.99 11.39 16.62
CA GLN A 628 12.76 11.73 17.83
C GLN A 628 12.72 13.25 18.16
N SER A 629 12.06 14.07 17.32
CA SER A 629 12.01 15.53 17.48
C SER A 629 10.56 16.02 17.47
N PRO A 630 9.75 15.70 18.50
CA PRO A 630 8.36 16.15 18.60
C PRO A 630 8.28 17.65 18.79
N GLY A 631 7.26 18.27 18.20
CA GLY A 631 6.91 19.68 18.31
C GLY A 631 5.53 19.89 18.93
N ASP A 632 4.75 20.82 18.36
CA ASP A 632 3.43 21.19 18.85
C ASP A 632 2.41 20.05 18.72
N LYS A 633 1.47 19.99 19.67
CA LYS A 633 0.36 19.05 19.64
C LYS A 633 -0.67 19.45 18.59
N VAL A 634 -1.23 18.45 17.92
CA VAL A 634 -2.34 18.63 16.99
C VAL A 634 -3.50 17.68 17.33
N VAL A 635 -4.67 18.03 16.84
CA VAL A 635 -5.90 17.22 16.99
C VAL A 635 -6.32 16.70 15.61
N PRO A 636 -7.13 15.62 15.52
CA PRO A 636 -7.66 15.17 14.25
C PRO A 636 -8.40 16.28 13.52
N ALA A 637 -7.98 16.57 12.30
CA ALA A 637 -8.62 17.55 11.43
C ALA A 637 -8.53 17.09 9.96
N PHE A 638 -9.54 17.48 9.19
CA PHE A 638 -9.61 17.26 7.76
C PHE A 638 -8.87 18.36 7.01
N LEU A 639 -8.46 18.07 5.77
CA LEU A 639 -7.73 19.02 4.94
C LEU A 639 -8.58 20.28 4.67
N SER A 640 -8.08 21.44 5.07
CA SER A 640 -8.78 22.74 4.91
C SER A 640 -8.98 23.08 3.44
N SER A 641 -8.02 22.71 2.59
CA SER A 641 -8.10 22.87 1.13
C SER A 641 -9.28 22.15 0.48
N LEU A 642 -9.84 21.12 1.13
CA LEU A 642 -11.05 20.41 0.71
C LEU A 642 -12.31 20.84 1.51
N GLY A 643 -12.29 22.01 2.13
CA GLY A 643 -13.39 22.48 2.95
C GLY A 643 -13.49 21.79 4.30
N GLY A 644 -12.41 21.14 4.74
CA GLY A 644 -12.32 20.48 6.03
C GLY A 644 -11.99 21.43 7.18
N GLY A 645 -11.94 20.87 8.37
CA GLY A 645 -11.60 21.55 9.62
C GLY A 645 -11.44 20.52 10.74
N GLN A 646 -11.47 20.95 12.00
CA GLN A 646 -11.35 20.05 13.13
C GLN A 646 -12.45 18.98 13.11
N ALA A 647 -12.04 17.73 13.26
CA ALA A 647 -12.96 16.59 13.27
C ALA A 647 -13.73 16.52 14.58
N VAL A 648 -15.03 16.24 14.48
CA VAL A 648 -15.85 15.89 15.65
C VAL A 648 -15.80 14.38 15.81
N ILE A 649 -15.06 13.92 16.82
CA ILE A 649 -14.96 12.50 17.14
C ILE A 649 -16.02 12.15 18.17
N PRO A 650 -16.90 11.18 17.90
CA PRO A 650 -17.89 10.73 18.89
C PRO A 650 -17.20 10.20 20.15
N THR A 651 -17.75 10.52 21.33
CA THR A 651 -17.26 9.93 22.58
C THR A 651 -17.41 8.41 22.53
N ALA A 652 -16.33 7.71 22.82
CA ALA A 652 -16.35 6.26 22.82
C ALA A 652 -17.33 5.72 23.85
N SER A 653 -18.18 4.76 23.45
CA SER A 653 -19.09 4.07 24.36
C SER A 653 -18.32 3.20 25.36
N PRO A 654 -18.87 2.93 26.57
CA PRO A 654 -18.26 1.97 27.50
C PRO A 654 -18.02 0.62 26.82
N GLY A 655 -16.79 0.12 26.88
CA GLY A 655 -16.40 -1.14 26.23
C GLY A 655 -16.04 -1.03 24.74
N ALA A 656 -16.01 0.16 24.17
CA ALA A 656 -15.53 0.37 22.80
C ALA A 656 -14.07 -0.09 22.66
N LYS A 657 -13.76 -0.72 21.53
CA LYS A 657 -12.42 -1.22 21.20
C LYS A 657 -11.62 -0.24 20.33
N THR A 658 -12.31 0.78 19.80
CA THR A 658 -11.76 1.75 18.85
C THR A 658 -12.06 3.17 19.31
N SER A 659 -11.34 4.13 18.75
CA SER A 659 -11.45 5.55 19.08
C SER A 659 -12.56 6.30 18.31
N GLY A 660 -13.13 5.72 17.26
CA GLY A 660 -14.07 6.37 16.34
C GLY A 660 -13.43 7.38 15.39
N ARG A 661 -12.10 7.56 15.46
CA ARG A 661 -11.39 8.52 14.59
C ARG A 661 -11.46 8.11 13.13
N ARG A 662 -11.30 6.82 12.82
CA ARG A 662 -11.34 6.29 11.45
C ARG A 662 -12.72 6.45 10.83
N LEU A 663 -13.78 6.23 11.61
CA LEU A 663 -15.15 6.45 11.15
C LEU A 663 -15.42 7.92 10.79
N ALA A 664 -14.94 8.87 11.61
CA ALA A 664 -15.08 10.28 11.29
C ALA A 664 -14.37 10.67 9.99
N LEU A 665 -13.16 10.14 9.76
CA LEU A 665 -12.43 10.33 8.51
C LEU A 665 -13.17 9.71 7.33
N ALA A 666 -13.64 8.48 7.47
CA ALA A 666 -14.35 7.76 6.41
C ALA A 666 -15.65 8.48 6.00
N GLN A 667 -16.41 9.00 6.97
CA GLN A 667 -17.62 9.77 6.72
C GLN A 667 -17.33 11.08 5.97
N TRP A 668 -16.23 11.77 6.33
CA TRP A 668 -15.84 12.99 5.62
C TRP A 668 -15.41 12.69 4.16
N ILE A 669 -14.63 11.64 3.96
CA ILE A 669 -14.22 11.22 2.60
C ILE A 669 -15.44 10.80 1.77
N ALA A 670 -16.37 10.03 2.34
CA ALA A 670 -17.58 9.55 1.66
C ALA A 670 -18.69 10.62 1.53
N SER A 671 -18.47 11.82 2.08
CA SER A 671 -19.48 12.89 2.02
C SER A 671 -19.68 13.41 0.60
N ARG A 672 -20.93 13.74 0.25
CA ARG A 672 -21.26 14.47 -0.98
C ARG A 672 -20.64 15.87 -1.04
N ASP A 673 -20.29 16.41 0.12
CA ASP A 673 -19.64 17.72 0.21
C ASP A 673 -18.14 17.69 -0.07
N ASN A 674 -17.53 16.50 -0.07
CA ASN A 674 -16.12 16.37 -0.43
C ASN A 674 -15.93 16.62 -1.92
N PRO A 675 -15.11 17.61 -2.33
CA PRO A 675 -15.00 18.00 -3.73
C PRO A 675 -14.30 16.97 -4.62
N GLN A 676 -13.57 16.01 -4.04
CA GLN A 676 -12.68 15.12 -4.79
C GLN A 676 -13.21 13.70 -4.94
N THR A 677 -13.79 13.12 -3.91
CA THR A 677 -14.06 11.67 -3.85
C THR A 677 -14.80 11.13 -5.07
N ALA A 678 -15.89 11.79 -5.47
CA ALA A 678 -16.64 11.40 -6.65
C ALA A 678 -15.86 11.61 -7.96
N ARG A 679 -15.17 12.76 -8.09
CA ARG A 679 -14.33 13.07 -9.27
C ARG A 679 -13.21 12.05 -9.47
N VAL A 680 -12.54 11.66 -8.39
CA VAL A 680 -11.44 10.70 -8.44
C VAL A 680 -11.94 9.35 -8.93
N MET A 681 -13.04 8.83 -8.39
CA MET A 681 -13.58 7.53 -8.82
C MET A 681 -14.12 7.57 -10.25
N VAL A 682 -14.82 8.62 -10.63
CA VAL A 682 -15.29 8.84 -12.00
C VAL A 682 -14.12 8.87 -12.98
N ASN A 683 -13.06 9.61 -12.64
CA ASN A 683 -11.87 9.68 -13.48
C ASN A 683 -11.17 8.32 -13.65
N ARG A 684 -11.13 7.49 -12.59
CA ARG A 684 -10.58 6.12 -12.67
C ARG A 684 -11.43 5.21 -13.54
N ILE A 685 -12.75 5.25 -13.40
CA ILE A 685 -13.65 4.46 -14.26
C ILE A 685 -13.47 4.88 -15.72
N TRP A 686 -13.42 6.18 -15.99
CA TRP A 686 -13.13 6.71 -17.32
C TRP A 686 -11.78 6.23 -17.85
N GLN A 687 -10.73 6.30 -17.03
CA GLN A 687 -9.37 5.84 -17.36
C GLN A 687 -9.35 4.37 -17.79
N HIS A 688 -10.04 3.50 -17.06
CA HIS A 688 -10.04 2.07 -17.36
C HIS A 688 -10.81 1.73 -18.64
N LEU A 689 -11.79 2.54 -19.03
CA LEU A 689 -12.56 2.37 -20.25
C LEU A 689 -11.92 3.01 -21.50
N PHE A 690 -11.18 4.10 -21.32
CA PHE A 690 -10.55 4.84 -22.44
C PHE A 690 -9.03 4.74 -22.47
N GLY A 691 -8.42 4.00 -21.53
CA GLY A 691 -6.97 3.89 -21.42
C GLY A 691 -6.31 5.07 -20.71
N ARG A 692 -7.03 6.17 -20.47
CA ARG A 692 -6.56 7.36 -19.74
C ARG A 692 -7.72 8.12 -19.11
N GLY A 693 -7.45 8.83 -18.02
CA GLY A 693 -8.43 9.66 -17.34
C GLY A 693 -8.72 10.98 -18.09
N ILE A 694 -9.82 11.60 -17.75
CA ILE A 694 -10.10 13.01 -18.06
C ILE A 694 -9.02 13.88 -17.42
N VAL A 695 -8.59 13.53 -16.19
CA VAL A 695 -7.36 13.97 -15.55
C VAL A 695 -6.32 12.86 -15.72
N ARG A 696 -5.19 13.15 -16.38
CA ARG A 696 -4.19 12.13 -16.70
C ARG A 696 -3.33 11.68 -15.52
N SER A 697 -3.26 12.50 -14.46
CA SER A 697 -2.60 12.19 -13.19
C SER A 697 -3.61 11.70 -12.14
N PRO A 698 -4.10 10.44 -12.18
CA PRO A 698 -5.26 10.01 -11.40
C PRO A 698 -5.02 9.96 -9.89
N ASN A 699 -3.76 9.96 -9.44
CA ASN A 699 -3.38 10.04 -8.02
C ASN A 699 -2.99 11.46 -7.58
N ASN A 700 -2.97 12.44 -8.51
CA ASN A 700 -2.63 13.82 -8.19
C ASN A 700 -3.52 14.80 -8.99
N PHE A 701 -4.54 15.31 -8.34
CA PHE A 701 -5.42 16.37 -8.83
C PHE A 701 -5.00 17.75 -8.33
N GLY A 702 -3.96 17.80 -7.48
CA GLY A 702 -3.40 19.05 -6.95
C GLY A 702 -2.78 19.94 -8.04
N LEU A 703 -2.13 20.99 -7.60
CA LEU A 703 -1.59 22.04 -8.47
C LEU A 703 -0.48 21.58 -9.43
N LEU A 704 0.18 20.47 -9.14
CA LEU A 704 1.16 19.81 -10.03
C LEU A 704 0.55 18.71 -10.89
N GLY A 705 -0.70 18.32 -10.62
CA GLY A 705 -1.41 17.36 -11.42
C GLY A 705 -1.82 17.90 -12.79
N ASP A 706 -2.15 16.98 -13.69
CA ASP A 706 -2.69 17.35 -14.98
C ASP A 706 -4.09 17.93 -14.83
N ARG A 707 -4.41 18.86 -15.72
CA ARG A 707 -5.74 19.42 -15.77
C ARG A 707 -6.73 18.50 -16.44
N PRO A 708 -8.00 18.55 -16.04
CA PRO A 708 -9.02 17.82 -16.76
C PRO A 708 -9.15 18.35 -18.19
N THR A 709 -9.11 17.45 -19.17
CA THR A 709 -9.34 17.81 -20.58
C THR A 709 -10.79 18.30 -20.79
N HIS A 710 -11.72 17.78 -19.97
CA HIS A 710 -13.14 18.09 -20.00
C HIS A 710 -13.65 18.36 -18.57
N PRO A 711 -13.34 19.50 -17.96
CA PRO A 711 -13.70 19.79 -16.57
C PRO A 711 -15.22 19.76 -16.33
N GLU A 712 -15.99 20.28 -17.29
CA GLU A 712 -17.44 20.30 -17.21
C GLU A 712 -18.04 18.89 -17.20
N LEU A 713 -17.50 18.00 -18.05
CA LEU A 713 -17.91 16.59 -18.08
C LEU A 713 -17.53 15.86 -16.79
N LEU A 714 -16.33 16.14 -16.25
CA LEU A 714 -15.89 15.54 -14.98
C LEU A 714 -16.83 15.89 -13.84
N ASP A 715 -17.21 17.18 -13.73
CA ASP A 715 -18.13 17.65 -12.71
C ASP A 715 -19.52 17.05 -12.88
N TRP A 716 -20.02 17.05 -14.12
CA TRP A 716 -21.34 16.48 -14.44
C TRP A 716 -21.39 14.97 -14.09
N LEU A 717 -20.36 14.21 -14.46
CA LEU A 717 -20.26 12.79 -14.14
C LEU A 717 -20.15 12.55 -12.63
N ALA A 718 -19.40 13.37 -11.89
CA ALA A 718 -19.24 13.26 -10.46
C ALA A 718 -20.59 13.48 -9.74
N LEU A 719 -21.34 14.53 -10.12
CA LEU A 719 -22.68 14.78 -9.58
C LEU A 719 -23.64 13.65 -9.93
N ARG A 720 -23.64 13.22 -11.18
CA ARG A 720 -24.49 12.11 -11.65
C ARG A 720 -24.19 10.80 -10.90
N PHE A 721 -22.92 10.48 -10.67
CA PHE A 721 -22.51 9.32 -9.89
C PHE A 721 -23.04 9.35 -8.45
N MET A 722 -22.97 10.51 -7.81
CA MET A 722 -23.54 10.71 -6.47
C MET A 722 -25.08 10.62 -6.47
N ASP A 723 -25.75 11.18 -7.48
CA ASP A 723 -27.21 11.19 -7.60
C ASP A 723 -27.76 9.79 -7.88
N ASP A 724 -27.02 8.97 -8.62
CA ASP A 724 -27.37 7.57 -8.88
C ASP A 724 -27.03 6.64 -7.69
N GLY A 725 -26.76 7.20 -6.49
CA GLY A 725 -26.47 6.45 -5.26
C GLY A 725 -25.09 5.80 -5.26
N TRP A 726 -24.09 6.45 -5.85
CA TRP A 726 -22.70 5.99 -5.89
C TRP A 726 -22.50 4.62 -6.55
N ARG A 727 -23.37 4.26 -7.53
CA ARG A 727 -23.40 2.96 -8.19
C ARG A 727 -22.43 2.90 -9.37
N MET A 728 -21.38 2.08 -9.23
CA MET A 728 -20.33 1.97 -10.25
C MET A 728 -20.83 1.36 -11.55
N LYS A 729 -21.71 0.34 -11.48
CA LYS A 729 -22.29 -0.28 -12.69
C LYS A 729 -23.16 0.69 -13.48
N SER A 730 -23.91 1.56 -12.80
CA SER A 730 -24.72 2.60 -13.46
C SER A 730 -23.84 3.58 -14.22
N LEU A 731 -22.75 4.03 -13.62
CA LEU A 731 -21.79 4.93 -14.26
C LEU A 731 -21.06 4.25 -15.43
N ILE A 732 -20.61 3.01 -15.27
CA ILE A 732 -19.99 2.22 -16.34
C ILE A 732 -20.98 2.09 -17.52
N LYS A 733 -22.25 1.68 -17.27
CA LYS A 733 -23.27 1.59 -18.31
C LYS A 733 -23.46 2.92 -19.02
N LEU A 734 -23.56 4.01 -18.27
CA LEU A 734 -23.70 5.36 -18.85
C LEU A 734 -22.55 5.68 -19.81
N ILE A 735 -21.32 5.38 -19.44
CA ILE A 735 -20.14 5.68 -20.25
C ILE A 735 -20.09 4.79 -21.50
N VAL A 736 -20.27 3.47 -21.36
CA VAL A 736 -20.12 2.54 -22.49
C VAL A 736 -21.27 2.64 -23.51
N MET A 737 -22.42 3.19 -23.11
CA MET A 737 -23.55 3.47 -24.01
C MET A 737 -23.36 4.73 -24.84
N SER A 738 -22.35 5.58 -24.53
CA SER A 738 -22.07 6.79 -25.33
C SER A 738 -21.50 6.44 -26.72
N GLN A 739 -21.76 7.29 -27.71
CA GLN A 739 -21.11 7.21 -29.03
C GLN A 739 -19.61 7.40 -28.91
N THR A 740 -19.16 8.21 -27.98
CA THR A 740 -17.75 8.44 -27.67
C THR A 740 -17.01 7.12 -27.39
N TYR A 741 -17.60 6.22 -26.58
CA TYR A 741 -17.02 4.90 -26.32
C TYR A 741 -17.12 3.96 -27.53
N GLN A 742 -18.19 4.09 -28.29
CA GLN A 742 -18.48 3.21 -29.43
C GLN A 742 -17.73 3.60 -30.73
N MET A 743 -16.95 4.69 -30.72
CA MET A 743 -16.10 5.06 -31.87
C MET A 743 -15.03 3.99 -32.14
N SER A 744 -14.63 3.91 -33.41
CA SER A 744 -13.46 3.09 -33.79
C SER A 744 -12.14 3.76 -33.40
N SER A 745 -11.06 3.00 -33.50
CA SER A 745 -9.68 3.50 -33.35
C SER A 745 -9.12 4.16 -34.62
N GLN A 746 -9.92 4.26 -35.68
CA GLN A 746 -9.47 4.81 -36.97
C GLN A 746 -8.95 6.24 -36.79
N THR A 747 -7.85 6.51 -37.43
CA THR A 747 -7.18 7.81 -37.44
C THR A 747 -7.52 8.62 -38.69
N ASN A 748 -7.48 9.94 -38.55
CA ASN A 748 -7.41 10.83 -39.69
C ASN A 748 -6.25 11.83 -39.53
N ALA A 749 -5.64 12.23 -40.66
CA ALA A 749 -4.43 13.03 -40.65
C ALA A 749 -4.61 14.39 -39.95
N VAL A 750 -5.76 15.06 -40.16
CA VAL A 750 -6.04 16.37 -39.57
C VAL A 750 -6.16 16.29 -38.07
N ALA A 751 -6.84 15.27 -37.56
CA ALA A 751 -6.99 15.09 -36.10
C ALA A 751 -5.67 14.68 -35.45
N LEU A 752 -4.86 13.84 -36.12
CA LEU A 752 -3.52 13.48 -35.62
C LEU A 752 -2.56 14.69 -35.58
N GLU A 753 -2.65 15.61 -36.52
CA GLU A 753 -1.83 16.82 -36.52
C GLU A 753 -2.25 17.77 -35.37
N LYS A 754 -3.55 18.00 -35.19
CA LYS A 754 -4.08 18.96 -34.20
C LYS A 754 -4.11 18.44 -32.78
N ASP A 755 -4.46 17.15 -32.58
CA ASP A 755 -4.57 16.50 -31.31
C ASP A 755 -3.98 15.08 -31.36
N PRO A 756 -2.63 14.97 -31.51
CA PRO A 756 -1.94 13.69 -31.64
C PRO A 756 -2.14 12.78 -30.42
N LEU A 757 -2.35 13.38 -29.26
CA LEU A 757 -2.56 12.67 -28.01
C LEU A 757 -4.03 12.31 -27.76
N ASN A 758 -4.94 12.61 -28.72
CA ASN A 758 -6.38 12.38 -28.60
C ASN A 758 -6.99 12.94 -27.30
N ASN A 759 -6.57 14.14 -26.86
CA ASN A 759 -7.07 14.80 -25.67
C ASN A 759 -8.56 15.11 -25.73
N LEU A 760 -9.08 15.26 -26.94
CA LEU A 760 -10.47 15.59 -27.22
C LEU A 760 -11.36 14.35 -27.40
N PHE A 761 -10.80 13.15 -27.28
CA PHE A 761 -11.51 11.88 -27.48
C PHE A 761 -12.23 11.79 -28.82
N TRP A 762 -11.55 12.23 -29.91
CA TRP A 762 -12.12 12.19 -31.28
C TRP A 762 -12.11 10.80 -31.89
N ARG A 763 -11.46 9.82 -31.25
CA ARG A 763 -11.49 8.37 -31.55
C ARG A 763 -11.42 7.57 -30.27
N HIS A 764 -11.66 6.27 -30.32
CA HIS A 764 -11.23 5.35 -29.27
C HIS A 764 -9.74 5.01 -29.47
N ASP A 765 -8.95 4.91 -28.39
CA ASP A 765 -7.56 4.52 -28.52
C ASP A 765 -7.40 2.99 -28.49
N MET A 766 -6.60 2.47 -29.42
CA MET A 766 -6.20 1.06 -29.37
C MET A 766 -5.33 0.83 -28.13
N ARG A 767 -5.56 -0.28 -27.43
CA ARG A 767 -4.77 -0.66 -26.27
C ARG A 767 -4.28 -2.10 -26.34
N ARG A 768 -3.11 -2.37 -25.77
CA ARG A 768 -2.66 -3.74 -25.53
C ARG A 768 -3.44 -4.32 -24.36
N LEU A 769 -3.69 -5.65 -24.37
CA LEU A 769 -4.14 -6.39 -23.21
C LEU A 769 -3.14 -6.23 -22.06
N ASN A 770 -3.64 -6.08 -20.83
CA ASN A 770 -2.77 -6.09 -19.66
C ASN A 770 -2.34 -7.53 -19.31
N ALA A 771 -1.42 -7.67 -18.38
CA ALA A 771 -0.80 -8.94 -18.03
C ALA A 771 -1.81 -10.05 -17.70
N GLU A 772 -2.81 -9.72 -16.87
CA GLU A 772 -3.84 -10.67 -16.45
C GLU A 772 -4.80 -11.01 -17.59
N GLU A 773 -5.21 -10.02 -18.38
CA GLU A 773 -6.05 -10.22 -19.56
C GLU A 773 -5.36 -11.13 -20.57
N LEU A 774 -4.05 -10.95 -20.79
CA LEU A 774 -3.29 -11.77 -21.72
C LEU A 774 -3.21 -13.22 -21.25
N ARG A 775 -2.78 -13.46 -20.01
CA ARG A 775 -2.68 -14.81 -19.46
C ARG A 775 -4.04 -15.51 -19.44
N ASP A 776 -5.07 -14.81 -18.99
CA ASP A 776 -6.43 -15.36 -18.91
C ASP A 776 -7.01 -15.63 -20.30
N SER A 777 -6.68 -14.81 -21.31
CA SER A 777 -7.08 -15.03 -22.71
C SER A 777 -6.42 -16.28 -23.29
N VAL A 778 -5.12 -16.47 -23.03
CA VAL A 778 -4.41 -17.69 -23.47
C VAL A 778 -5.06 -18.94 -22.90
N LEU A 779 -5.39 -18.92 -21.59
CA LEU A 779 -6.10 -20.03 -20.92
C LEU A 779 -7.53 -20.23 -21.48
N ALA A 780 -8.26 -19.15 -21.76
CA ALA A 780 -9.61 -19.21 -22.30
C ALA A 780 -9.63 -19.79 -23.72
N VAL A 781 -8.72 -19.31 -24.57
CA VAL A 781 -8.63 -19.73 -25.98
C VAL A 781 -8.15 -21.17 -26.09
N SER A 782 -7.21 -21.60 -25.26
CA SER A 782 -6.80 -23.01 -25.21
C SER A 782 -7.89 -23.95 -24.66
N GLY A 783 -8.87 -23.40 -23.92
CA GLY A 783 -9.93 -24.17 -23.26
C GLY A 783 -9.53 -24.69 -21.88
N ASN A 784 -8.44 -24.19 -21.32
CA ASN A 784 -7.89 -24.62 -20.03
C ASN A 784 -8.33 -23.71 -18.86
N LEU A 785 -8.99 -22.57 -19.12
CA LEU A 785 -9.35 -21.61 -18.08
C LEU A 785 -10.35 -22.22 -17.08
N SER A 786 -9.99 -22.19 -15.81
CA SER A 786 -10.90 -22.50 -14.69
C SER A 786 -11.54 -21.21 -14.18
N LEU A 787 -12.88 -21.16 -14.17
CA LEU A 787 -13.66 -20.03 -13.66
C LEU A 787 -14.05 -20.20 -12.18
N LYS A 788 -13.41 -21.11 -11.43
CA LYS A 788 -13.62 -21.30 -9.99
C LYS A 788 -13.29 -19.99 -9.25
N PRO A 789 -14.27 -19.33 -8.62
CA PRO A 789 -14.04 -18.05 -7.95
C PRO A 789 -13.52 -18.22 -6.52
N PHE A 790 -12.97 -17.14 -5.96
CA PHE A 790 -12.64 -16.96 -4.54
C PHE A 790 -11.61 -17.94 -3.95
N GLY A 791 -11.28 -17.75 -2.68
CA GLY A 791 -10.40 -18.61 -1.91
C GLY A 791 -8.92 -18.22 -1.97
N PRO A 792 -8.05 -18.98 -1.31
CA PRO A 792 -6.62 -18.67 -1.20
C PRO A 792 -5.93 -18.48 -2.54
N GLY A 793 -4.80 -17.79 -2.51
CA GLY A 793 -3.95 -17.58 -3.68
C GLY A 793 -3.51 -18.88 -4.34
N ILE A 794 -3.41 -18.88 -5.67
CA ILE A 794 -2.94 -20.00 -6.48
C ILE A 794 -1.50 -19.79 -6.89
N TYR A 795 -0.79 -20.91 -7.12
CA TYR A 795 0.63 -20.93 -7.44
C TYR A 795 0.86 -21.63 -8.79
N PRO A 796 0.76 -20.90 -9.92
CA PRO A 796 1.19 -21.41 -11.22
C PRO A 796 2.67 -21.80 -11.20
N GLU A 797 3.09 -22.65 -12.12
CA GLU A 797 4.47 -23.10 -12.19
C GLU A 797 5.43 -21.97 -12.54
N ILE A 798 6.50 -21.85 -11.76
CA ILE A 798 7.65 -20.98 -12.03
C ILE A 798 8.86 -21.88 -12.23
N SER A 799 9.69 -21.62 -13.25
CA SER A 799 10.87 -22.43 -13.52
C SER A 799 11.91 -22.36 -12.39
N ASP A 800 12.71 -23.38 -12.25
CA ASP A 800 13.72 -23.45 -11.19
C ASP A 800 14.83 -22.40 -11.38
N GLU A 801 15.12 -21.99 -12.62
CA GLU A 801 16.07 -20.93 -12.92
C GLU A 801 15.61 -19.58 -12.34
N VAL A 802 14.32 -19.27 -12.46
CA VAL A 802 13.75 -18.02 -11.88
C VAL A 802 13.77 -18.09 -10.36
N LYS A 803 13.41 -19.23 -9.78
CA LYS A 803 13.47 -19.43 -8.32
C LYS A 803 14.90 -19.35 -7.78
N ALA A 804 15.89 -19.81 -8.53
CA ALA A 804 17.30 -19.78 -8.12
C ALA A 804 17.86 -18.36 -7.95
N GLY A 805 17.23 -17.35 -8.54
CA GLY A 805 17.59 -15.93 -8.35
C GLY A 805 17.22 -15.36 -6.98
N GLN A 806 16.51 -16.09 -6.14
CA GLN A 806 16.12 -15.65 -4.80
C GLN A 806 17.14 -16.06 -3.74
N SER A 807 17.25 -15.30 -2.65
CA SER A 807 18.10 -15.60 -1.50
C SER A 807 17.82 -17.00 -0.91
N ASN A 808 16.55 -17.40 -0.89
CA ASN A 808 16.08 -18.73 -0.54
C ASN A 808 15.22 -19.26 -1.69
N PRO A 809 15.78 -20.04 -2.63
CA PRO A 809 15.09 -20.48 -3.83
C PRO A 809 13.74 -21.12 -3.58
N GLY A 810 12.67 -20.55 -4.12
CA GLY A 810 11.30 -21.06 -4.02
C GLY A 810 10.63 -20.93 -2.66
N GLN A 811 11.27 -20.33 -1.67
CA GLN A 811 10.67 -20.12 -0.35
C GLN A 811 9.41 -19.25 -0.47
N GLY A 812 8.31 -19.70 0.14
CA GLY A 812 7.04 -19.01 0.13
C GLY A 812 6.25 -19.09 -1.19
N TRP A 813 6.76 -19.80 -2.21
CA TRP A 813 5.98 -20.16 -3.39
C TRP A 813 5.46 -21.59 -3.25
N GLY A 814 4.13 -21.73 -3.20
CA GLY A 814 3.45 -23.00 -3.06
C GLY A 814 3.33 -23.78 -4.37
N LYS A 815 2.49 -24.81 -4.36
CA LYS A 815 2.14 -25.61 -5.53
C LYS A 815 0.63 -25.78 -5.58
N SER A 816 0.02 -25.48 -6.72
CA SER A 816 -1.41 -25.72 -6.99
C SER A 816 -1.62 -26.97 -7.85
N SER A 817 -2.82 -27.51 -7.77
CA SER A 817 -3.25 -28.51 -8.77
C SER A 817 -3.27 -27.87 -10.17
N PRO A 818 -3.19 -28.66 -11.26
CA PRO A 818 -3.29 -28.12 -12.62
C PRO A 818 -4.57 -27.30 -12.85
N GLU A 819 -5.71 -27.75 -12.30
CA GLU A 819 -6.98 -27.05 -12.39
C GLU A 819 -6.96 -25.70 -11.66
N ASP A 820 -6.44 -25.65 -10.42
CA ASP A 820 -6.31 -24.40 -9.68
C ASP A 820 -5.26 -23.48 -10.30
N ALA A 821 -4.15 -24.02 -10.82
CA ALA A 821 -3.12 -23.24 -11.52
C ALA A 821 -3.66 -22.56 -12.80
N ALA A 822 -4.73 -23.10 -13.38
CA ALA A 822 -5.41 -22.56 -14.56
C ALA A 822 -6.54 -21.54 -14.22
N ARG A 823 -6.73 -21.17 -12.97
CA ARG A 823 -7.71 -20.14 -12.58
C ARG A 823 -7.28 -18.76 -13.06
N ARG A 824 -8.24 -17.81 -12.98
CA ARG A 824 -8.04 -16.41 -13.33
C ARG A 824 -6.82 -15.81 -12.63
N SER A 825 -6.12 -14.92 -13.32
CA SER A 825 -4.89 -14.27 -12.83
C SER A 825 -5.10 -13.42 -11.57
N VAL A 826 -6.31 -12.93 -11.32
CA VAL A 826 -6.64 -12.21 -10.08
C VAL A 826 -6.44 -13.06 -8.82
N TYR A 827 -6.45 -14.39 -8.96
CA TYR A 827 -6.24 -15.33 -7.86
C TYR A 827 -4.79 -15.80 -7.71
N VAL A 828 -3.88 -15.41 -8.61
CA VAL A 828 -2.45 -15.71 -8.45
C VAL A 828 -1.92 -15.08 -7.17
N PHE A 829 -1.19 -15.88 -6.39
CA PHE A 829 -0.52 -15.40 -5.18
C PHE A 829 0.49 -14.30 -5.53
N VAL A 830 0.29 -13.12 -4.96
CA VAL A 830 1.13 -11.96 -5.23
C VAL A 830 2.27 -11.91 -4.21
N LYS A 831 3.41 -12.49 -4.59
CA LYS A 831 4.65 -12.42 -3.82
C LYS A 831 5.49 -11.25 -4.34
N ARG A 832 5.81 -10.27 -3.47
CA ARG A 832 6.52 -9.05 -3.88
C ARG A 832 7.91 -9.34 -4.43
N SER A 833 8.66 -10.22 -3.77
CA SER A 833 10.01 -10.59 -4.21
C SER A 833 10.05 -11.58 -5.37
N LEU A 834 8.93 -12.20 -5.74
CA LEU A 834 8.85 -13.21 -6.81
C LEU A 834 7.51 -13.11 -7.55
N PRO A 835 7.29 -12.09 -8.37
CA PRO A 835 6.11 -12.01 -9.21
C PRO A 835 6.14 -13.09 -10.30
N LEU A 836 4.95 -13.57 -10.72
CA LEU A 836 4.83 -14.57 -11.79
C LEU A 836 5.41 -14.01 -13.10
N PRO A 837 6.40 -14.66 -13.75
CA PRO A 837 7.13 -14.09 -14.89
C PRO A 837 6.24 -13.59 -16.04
N VAL A 838 5.23 -14.37 -16.44
CA VAL A 838 4.31 -13.97 -17.52
C VAL A 838 3.52 -12.70 -17.18
N LEU A 839 3.29 -12.39 -15.90
CA LEU A 839 2.66 -11.14 -15.49
C LEU A 839 3.67 -10.00 -15.50
N SER A 840 4.88 -10.23 -14.97
CA SER A 840 5.95 -9.22 -14.95
C SER A 840 6.37 -8.77 -16.34
N ASP A 841 6.49 -9.70 -17.29
CA ASP A 841 6.85 -9.41 -18.68
C ASP A 841 5.86 -8.44 -19.34
N PHE A 842 4.61 -8.44 -18.91
CA PHE A 842 3.53 -7.60 -19.45
C PHE A 842 3.09 -6.46 -18.53
N ASP A 843 4.07 -5.88 -17.81
CA ASP A 843 3.90 -4.66 -17.01
C ASP A 843 2.90 -4.83 -15.83
N PHE A 844 2.96 -5.99 -15.14
CA PHE A 844 2.31 -6.11 -13.84
C PHE A 844 2.87 -5.04 -12.91
N PRO A 845 2.04 -4.31 -12.15
CA PRO A 845 2.52 -3.20 -11.35
C PRO A 845 3.44 -3.66 -10.22
N ASP A 846 4.38 -2.78 -9.87
CA ASP A 846 5.06 -2.86 -8.59
C ASP A 846 4.01 -2.70 -7.46
N THR A 847 4.00 -3.65 -6.54
CA THR A 847 3.05 -3.69 -5.44
C THR A 847 3.58 -3.04 -4.15
N ASP A 848 4.78 -2.46 -4.19
CA ASP A 848 5.36 -1.74 -3.06
C ASP A 848 4.72 -0.35 -2.89
N GLY A 849 4.13 0.20 -3.93
CA GLY A 849 3.42 1.48 -3.90
C GLY A 849 2.07 1.46 -4.61
N THR A 850 1.33 2.56 -4.47
CA THR A 850 0.06 2.78 -5.16
C THR A 850 0.28 2.96 -6.66
N CYS A 851 -0.28 2.09 -7.49
CA CYS A 851 -0.21 2.22 -8.94
C CYS A 851 -1.37 3.06 -9.49
N ALA A 852 -1.06 4.28 -9.89
CA ALA A 852 -2.02 5.23 -10.46
C ALA A 852 -2.53 4.82 -11.85
N ALA A 853 -1.61 4.36 -12.69
CA ALA A 853 -1.84 3.89 -14.06
C ALA A 853 -0.72 2.93 -14.43
N ARG A 854 -1.07 1.81 -15.03
CA ARG A 854 -0.07 0.88 -15.56
C ARG A 854 0.53 1.42 -16.85
N PHE A 855 1.82 1.23 -17.01
CA PHE A 855 2.48 1.47 -18.30
C PHE A 855 2.14 0.31 -19.25
N ALA A 856 2.17 0.59 -20.55
CA ALA A 856 2.13 -0.43 -21.59
C ALA A 856 3.41 -0.28 -22.41
N THR A 857 4.43 -1.05 -22.06
CA THR A 857 5.71 -1.04 -22.75
C THR A 857 5.69 -1.98 -23.96
N THR A 858 6.57 -1.75 -24.92
CA THR A 858 6.85 -2.71 -25.99
C THR A 858 8.32 -3.09 -25.90
N GLN A 859 8.59 -4.29 -25.41
CA GLN A 859 9.95 -4.77 -25.16
C GLN A 859 10.20 -6.11 -25.86
N PRO A 860 11.45 -6.36 -26.33
CA PRO A 860 11.81 -7.65 -26.95
C PRO A 860 11.53 -8.85 -26.05
N THR A 861 11.66 -8.71 -24.73
CA THR A 861 11.39 -9.76 -23.74
C THR A 861 9.94 -10.25 -23.78
N GLN A 862 8.98 -9.38 -24.07
CA GLN A 862 7.57 -9.74 -24.23
C GLN A 862 7.38 -10.69 -25.43
N ALA A 863 7.96 -10.36 -26.58
CA ALA A 863 7.91 -11.20 -27.78
C ALA A 863 8.64 -12.55 -27.53
N LEU A 864 9.80 -12.51 -26.86
CA LEU A 864 10.55 -13.72 -26.52
C LEU A 864 9.78 -14.58 -25.54
N GLY A 865 9.13 -13.99 -24.53
CA GLY A 865 8.27 -14.72 -23.57
C GLY A 865 7.07 -15.37 -24.25
N MET A 866 6.43 -14.68 -25.19
CA MET A 866 5.30 -15.20 -25.96
C MET A 866 5.71 -16.37 -26.88
N LEU A 867 6.91 -16.33 -27.44
CA LEU A 867 7.39 -17.38 -28.36
C LEU A 867 8.05 -18.56 -27.65
N ASN A 868 8.87 -18.30 -26.63
CA ASN A 868 9.73 -19.28 -26.00
C ASN A 868 9.27 -19.69 -24.60
N GLY A 869 8.38 -18.93 -23.98
CA GLY A 869 7.91 -19.19 -22.61
C GLY A 869 7.25 -20.57 -22.50
N LYS A 870 7.58 -21.31 -21.44
CA LYS A 870 6.99 -22.63 -21.17
C LYS A 870 5.46 -22.57 -21.15
N PHE A 871 4.90 -21.60 -20.43
CA PHE A 871 3.45 -21.38 -20.34
C PHE A 871 2.79 -21.29 -21.72
N MET A 872 3.34 -20.47 -22.63
CA MET A 872 2.80 -20.27 -23.97
C MET A 872 2.87 -21.54 -24.81
N ASN A 873 4.00 -22.26 -24.75
CA ASN A 873 4.18 -23.52 -25.48
C ASN A 873 3.23 -24.62 -24.95
N ASP A 874 3.06 -24.74 -23.63
CA ASP A 874 2.13 -25.72 -23.04
C ASP A 874 0.68 -25.40 -23.46
N GLN A 875 0.27 -24.13 -23.44
CA GLN A 875 -1.08 -23.74 -23.86
C GLN A 875 -1.30 -23.90 -25.38
N ALA A 876 -0.27 -23.73 -26.19
CA ALA A 876 -0.36 -24.02 -27.63
C ALA A 876 -0.58 -25.52 -27.91
N VAL A 877 0.01 -26.42 -27.11
CA VAL A 877 -0.27 -27.87 -27.17
C VAL A 877 -1.76 -28.13 -26.84
N ILE A 878 -2.26 -27.53 -25.76
CA ILE A 878 -3.66 -27.73 -25.34
C ILE A 878 -4.62 -27.16 -26.41
N LEU A 879 -4.32 -25.98 -26.99
CA LEU A 879 -5.09 -25.43 -28.10
C LEU A 879 -5.11 -26.36 -29.31
N ALA A 880 -3.97 -26.93 -29.69
CA ALA A 880 -3.92 -27.87 -30.81
C ALA A 880 -4.79 -29.12 -30.53
N GLN A 881 -4.74 -29.67 -29.33
CA GLN A 881 -5.59 -30.79 -28.89
C GLN A 881 -7.08 -30.41 -28.91
N ARG A 882 -7.42 -29.17 -28.47
CA ARG A 882 -8.78 -28.63 -28.57
C ARG A 882 -9.26 -28.61 -30.02
N LEU A 883 -8.45 -28.10 -30.95
CA LEU A 883 -8.80 -28.04 -32.36
C LEU A 883 -9.01 -29.43 -32.97
N GLN A 884 -8.16 -30.38 -32.63
CA GLN A 884 -8.30 -31.77 -33.09
C GLN A 884 -9.59 -32.43 -32.56
N LYS A 885 -10.00 -32.07 -31.33
CA LYS A 885 -11.26 -32.56 -30.73
C LYS A 885 -12.49 -31.89 -31.32
N GLU A 886 -12.49 -30.57 -31.50
CA GLU A 886 -13.62 -29.78 -32.00
C GLU A 886 -13.83 -29.99 -33.51
N VAL A 887 -12.73 -30.15 -34.28
CA VAL A 887 -12.76 -30.28 -35.75
C VAL A 887 -11.78 -31.37 -36.16
N PRO A 888 -12.14 -32.66 -36.00
CA PRO A 888 -11.23 -33.77 -36.32
C PRO A 888 -10.98 -33.89 -37.82
N ASN A 889 -9.75 -34.17 -38.20
CA ASN A 889 -9.32 -34.51 -39.56
C ASN A 889 -9.57 -33.48 -40.67
N ASP A 890 -9.85 -32.24 -40.33
CA ASP A 890 -10.00 -31.14 -41.31
C ASP A 890 -9.05 -29.97 -40.94
N LEU A 891 -7.88 -29.95 -41.50
CA LEU A 891 -6.87 -28.93 -41.27
C LEU A 891 -7.37 -27.50 -41.61
N THR A 892 -8.19 -27.38 -42.69
CA THR A 892 -8.75 -26.09 -43.10
C THR A 892 -9.68 -25.53 -42.02
N ALA A 893 -10.56 -26.38 -41.53
CA ALA A 893 -11.49 -26.00 -40.48
C ALA A 893 -10.76 -25.76 -39.16
N GLN A 894 -9.70 -26.52 -38.83
CA GLN A 894 -8.84 -26.29 -37.65
C GLN A 894 -8.16 -24.91 -37.71
N ILE A 895 -7.61 -24.52 -38.88
CA ILE A 895 -7.02 -23.20 -39.08
C ILE A 895 -8.09 -22.09 -38.89
N LYS A 896 -9.24 -22.23 -39.55
CA LYS A 896 -10.35 -21.26 -39.38
C LYS A 896 -10.79 -21.15 -37.90
N ARG A 897 -10.89 -22.29 -37.22
CA ARG A 897 -11.26 -22.33 -35.80
C ARG A 897 -10.25 -21.67 -34.89
N ALA A 898 -8.94 -21.88 -35.13
CA ALA A 898 -7.89 -21.24 -34.37
C ALA A 898 -7.95 -19.70 -34.48
N TYR A 899 -8.05 -19.16 -35.71
CA TYR A 899 -8.24 -17.72 -35.91
C TYR A 899 -9.48 -17.19 -35.19
N PHE A 900 -10.61 -17.88 -35.33
CA PHE A 900 -11.86 -17.46 -34.69
C PHE A 900 -11.74 -17.44 -33.16
N LEU A 901 -11.10 -18.42 -32.55
CA LEU A 901 -10.86 -18.46 -31.11
C LEU A 901 -9.95 -17.33 -30.61
N THR A 902 -8.90 -16.99 -31.40
CA THR A 902 -7.89 -16.01 -30.99
C THR A 902 -8.31 -14.57 -31.31
N THR A 903 -8.96 -14.32 -32.43
CA THR A 903 -9.25 -12.96 -32.90
C THR A 903 -10.73 -12.56 -32.79
N GLY A 904 -11.63 -13.53 -32.68
CA GLY A 904 -13.08 -13.30 -32.65
C GLY A 904 -13.73 -13.11 -34.03
N HIS A 905 -12.96 -13.27 -35.12
CA HIS A 905 -13.48 -13.20 -36.49
C HIS A 905 -13.03 -14.37 -37.37
N GLN A 906 -13.77 -14.60 -38.42
CA GLN A 906 -13.44 -15.69 -39.36
C GLN A 906 -12.19 -15.36 -40.17
N ALA A 907 -11.31 -16.37 -40.36
CA ALA A 907 -10.16 -16.24 -41.24
C ALA A 907 -10.61 -16.12 -42.70
N ASP A 908 -10.00 -15.19 -43.44
CA ASP A 908 -10.15 -15.13 -44.88
C ASP A 908 -9.35 -16.26 -45.59
N ASP A 909 -9.59 -16.47 -46.87
CA ASP A 909 -8.92 -17.52 -47.62
C ASP A 909 -7.39 -17.31 -47.72
N ALA A 910 -6.92 -16.06 -47.63
CA ALA A 910 -5.50 -15.73 -47.63
C ALA A 910 -4.85 -16.16 -46.31
N ALA A 911 -5.50 -15.90 -45.18
CA ALA A 911 -5.04 -16.37 -43.85
C ALA A 911 -5.03 -17.89 -43.77
N VAL A 912 -6.04 -18.57 -44.29
CA VAL A 912 -6.10 -20.04 -44.36
C VAL A 912 -4.95 -20.58 -45.21
N THR A 913 -4.69 -19.96 -46.37
CA THR A 913 -3.58 -20.37 -47.27
C THR A 913 -2.24 -20.20 -46.55
N ARG A 914 -1.98 -19.06 -45.94
CA ARG A 914 -0.76 -18.85 -45.14
C ARG A 914 -0.61 -19.85 -44.01
N GLY A 915 -1.70 -20.18 -43.31
CA GLY A 915 -1.70 -21.18 -42.24
C GLY A 915 -1.30 -22.56 -42.73
N LYS A 916 -1.87 -23.01 -43.86
CA LYS A 916 -1.47 -24.28 -44.51
C LYS A 916 0.01 -24.27 -44.90
N GLN A 917 0.44 -23.21 -45.59
CA GLN A 917 1.85 -23.08 -46.02
C GLN A 917 2.83 -23.15 -44.85
N LEU A 918 2.48 -22.52 -43.71
CA LEU A 918 3.30 -22.61 -42.50
C LEU A 918 3.39 -24.05 -41.99
N ILE A 919 2.26 -24.72 -41.85
CA ILE A 919 2.20 -26.12 -41.36
C ILE A 919 2.97 -27.06 -42.30
N ASP A 920 2.77 -26.94 -43.60
CA ASP A 920 3.49 -27.70 -44.62
C ASP A 920 4.99 -27.45 -44.57
N ALA A 921 5.41 -26.17 -44.45
CA ALA A 921 6.82 -25.83 -44.34
C ALA A 921 7.47 -26.40 -43.08
N MET A 922 6.78 -26.42 -41.95
CA MET A 922 7.29 -27.03 -40.72
C MET A 922 7.48 -28.55 -40.88
N GLN A 923 6.55 -29.24 -41.54
CA GLN A 923 6.66 -30.67 -41.79
C GLN A 923 7.77 -30.99 -42.81
N GLN A 924 7.80 -30.30 -43.96
CA GLN A 924 8.69 -30.61 -45.06
C GLN A 924 10.13 -30.13 -44.83
N LYS A 925 10.33 -28.90 -44.33
CA LYS A 925 11.65 -28.30 -44.16
C LYS A 925 12.30 -28.66 -42.81
N HIS A 926 11.47 -28.74 -41.76
CA HIS A 926 11.96 -28.95 -40.39
C HIS A 926 11.67 -30.36 -39.85
N GLN A 927 11.01 -31.20 -40.64
CA GLN A 927 10.73 -32.61 -40.33
C GLN A 927 10.00 -32.84 -39.00
N VAL A 928 9.18 -31.86 -38.59
CA VAL A 928 8.35 -32.02 -37.41
C VAL A 928 7.10 -32.82 -37.73
N THR A 929 6.54 -33.49 -36.72
CA THR A 929 5.28 -34.24 -36.88
C THR A 929 4.11 -33.30 -37.19
N ALA A 930 3.03 -33.81 -37.81
CA ALA A 930 1.83 -33.02 -38.09
C ALA A 930 1.22 -32.39 -36.82
N GLU A 931 1.24 -33.13 -35.70
CA GLU A 931 0.77 -32.61 -34.40
C GLU A 931 1.63 -31.44 -33.90
N ARG A 932 2.95 -31.55 -34.00
CA ARG A 932 3.87 -30.47 -33.61
C ARG A 932 3.74 -29.27 -34.55
N ALA A 933 3.54 -29.49 -35.85
CA ALA A 933 3.29 -28.40 -36.80
C ALA A 933 2.00 -27.62 -36.48
N LEU A 934 0.93 -28.35 -36.15
CA LEU A 934 -0.32 -27.71 -35.68
C LEU A 934 -0.09 -26.94 -34.36
N THR A 935 0.68 -27.48 -33.41
CA THR A 935 1.04 -26.79 -32.17
C THR A 935 1.78 -25.49 -32.44
N LEU A 936 2.77 -25.49 -33.35
CA LEU A 936 3.51 -24.29 -33.72
C LEU A 936 2.62 -23.26 -34.43
N PHE A 937 1.66 -23.72 -35.24
CA PHE A 937 0.64 -22.86 -35.81
C PHE A 937 -0.25 -22.24 -34.72
N CYS A 938 -0.68 -23.01 -33.73
CA CYS A 938 -1.44 -22.48 -32.56
C CYS A 938 -0.60 -21.45 -31.78
N LEU A 939 0.69 -21.70 -31.54
CA LEU A 939 1.59 -20.75 -30.91
C LEU A 939 1.66 -19.44 -31.70
N MET A 940 1.76 -19.53 -33.05
CA MET A 940 1.74 -18.34 -33.93
C MET A 940 0.42 -17.56 -33.79
N THR A 941 -0.74 -18.24 -33.71
CA THR A 941 -2.02 -17.53 -33.57
C THR A 941 -2.16 -16.82 -32.22
N LEU A 942 -1.59 -17.35 -31.14
CA LEU A 942 -1.50 -16.70 -29.82
C LEU A 942 -0.52 -15.52 -29.80
N ASN A 943 0.33 -15.38 -30.83
CA ASN A 943 1.30 -14.29 -31.00
C ASN A 943 0.83 -13.22 -32.01
N LEU A 944 -0.38 -13.28 -32.52
CA LEU A 944 -0.93 -12.25 -33.41
C LEU A 944 -1.15 -10.93 -32.66
N ASN A 945 -0.88 -9.81 -33.31
CA ASN A 945 -1.22 -8.50 -32.75
C ASN A 945 -2.72 -8.39 -32.43
N GLU A 946 -3.57 -8.91 -33.29
CA GLU A 946 -5.03 -8.96 -33.09
C GLU A 946 -5.45 -9.77 -31.85
N PHE A 947 -4.61 -10.72 -31.39
CA PHE A 947 -4.82 -11.40 -30.13
C PHE A 947 -4.49 -10.51 -28.93
N ALA A 948 -3.35 -9.80 -28.99
CA ALA A 948 -2.79 -9.05 -27.86
C ALA A 948 -3.29 -7.59 -27.75
N TYR A 949 -3.97 -7.05 -28.77
CA TYR A 949 -4.46 -5.68 -28.81
C TYR A 949 -5.97 -5.62 -28.99
N LEU A 950 -6.59 -4.59 -28.44
CA LEU A 950 -7.99 -4.22 -28.60
C LEU A 950 -8.10 -2.95 -29.44
N ASP A 951 -8.98 -3.03 -30.42
CA ASP A 951 -9.36 -1.95 -31.31
C ASP A 951 -10.58 -1.16 -30.82
#